data_0ea3ca773c19ed90a1da2dbb569ab4c1
#
_entry.id   0ea3ca773c19ed90a1da2dbb569ab4c1
#
_cell.length_a   1.000
_cell.length_b   1.000
_cell.length_c   1.000
_cell.angle_alpha   90.00
_cell.angle_beta   90.00
_cell.angle_gamma   90.00
#
_symmetry.space_group_name_H-M   'P 1'
#
loop_
_entity.id
_entity.type
_entity.pdbx_description
1 polymer ?
#
loop_
_entity_poly.entity_id
_entity_poly.type
_entity_poly.pdbx_seq_one_letter_code
_entity_poly.pdbx_strand_id
1 'polypeptide(L)'
;MQQRLSQWFALPVESMTGSAECQIAWKQDEGNRLIANGAIKTTPVQLTNKHGQLNEPAWEGEFQFVGRVDQGSLIQIDRSLMKLAAQGELLSATVLEPISLISATPGMTKLPPAGIQLKLVGDLAGWQRRAQLFAGVDPGVQVGGQCELEASGMIDAIHVQLTKASLNATELSVRSGASLYVEPQLIANFDGRIDTQDLTKLQIENLLVSTLSFALQGKDEAISNQGLARTGNAAFRINPNQLMNSIQSVPPTASSITVEGDVTGQIRWQVDSKQLSWVMTTDAKDIRATQPSANQTTTKLVSTSTAESQSTTVLWEEPEARMSVNGRYDIATGSIEIPQSQLQTQWFAYGGATTMNSTKDRTMIVSKGNVTYDAALVAERLKPWTASYLAIQGQRTQPVEINWTSNSNPNSSWAESLQAKSSIGWDQANLIGIPIGKSEVPLRIENGHFLTKAEIPVSQGKLRWNLDGNIAGTPLSIVQKPETVIDNVAITPQMCQGWLKYVAPLLAEVTSVQGNLSLKIDEAIIVPLDLPKQTVRGELMVHGANVGPGPLADQLLILVQQIRNFRKGVGAADGGGAATSWLQMPEQRVQFDVQQGRVAHKNMQIQAGDVVINTSGSVGIDGALELIASVPIQKDWVDKTPALQSLAGQFIQVPLRGTVQRPQLDYSSLTSLAQQVGTAALRNEAQKQIEKGMNKFLGPLSNQLAPLQQGMQQMQQGVQQNLPQLPLPNLQNFQLPGFGGSGPFGGGAPPPAVPLQGK
;
A
#
# COMPACT_ATOMS: atom_id res chain seq x y z
N MET A 1 -42.56 -34.70 26.80
CA MET A 1 -41.47 -35.11 25.92
C MET A 1 -40.15 -35.12 26.67
N GLN A 2 -39.69 -34.03 27.28
CA GLN A 2 -38.42 -33.94 28.03
C GLN A 2 -38.24 -35.08 29.08
N GLN A 3 -39.25 -35.31 29.95
CA GLN A 3 -39.19 -36.41 30.96
C GLN A 3 -39.06 -37.82 30.38
N ARG A 4 -39.54 -38.07 29.17
CA ARG A 4 -39.40 -39.36 28.49
C ARG A 4 -38.08 -39.48 27.75
N LEU A 5 -37.60 -38.40 27.12
CA LEU A 5 -36.33 -38.37 26.43
C LEU A 5 -35.14 -38.38 27.41
N SER A 6 -35.27 -37.71 28.56
CA SER A 6 -34.24 -37.73 29.61
C SER A 6 -34.00 -39.09 30.27
N GLN A 7 -34.92 -40.01 30.12
CA GLN A 7 -34.73 -41.39 30.54
C GLN A 7 -33.75 -42.19 29.63
N TRP A 8 -33.64 -41.73 28.37
CA TRP A 8 -32.85 -42.41 27.35
C TRP A 8 -31.56 -41.66 26.96
N PHE A 9 -31.60 -40.34 27.07
CA PHE A 9 -30.49 -39.47 26.68
C PHE A 9 -30.30 -38.36 27.71
N ALA A 10 -29.07 -38.15 28.12
CA ALA A 10 -28.68 -36.99 28.93
C ALA A 10 -28.67 -35.74 28.01
N LEU A 11 -29.85 -35.18 27.72
CA LEU A 11 -29.94 -33.96 26.94
C LEU A 11 -29.40 -32.78 27.75
N PRO A 12 -28.44 -32.01 27.26
CA PRO A 12 -27.89 -30.85 27.96
C PRO A 12 -28.82 -29.64 27.86
N VAL A 13 -30.13 -29.83 28.14
CA VAL A 13 -31.16 -28.80 28.12
C VAL A 13 -31.89 -28.76 29.46
N GLU A 14 -32.10 -27.55 29.96
CA GLU A 14 -32.83 -27.28 31.21
C GLU A 14 -34.35 -27.31 31.00
N SER A 15 -34.80 -26.76 29.86
CA SER A 15 -36.21 -26.80 29.47
C SER A 15 -36.37 -26.99 27.96
N MET A 16 -37.47 -27.66 27.61
CA MET A 16 -37.91 -27.87 26.22
C MET A 16 -39.41 -27.67 26.13
N THR A 17 -39.86 -26.80 25.20
CA THR A 17 -41.29 -26.63 24.90
C THR A 17 -41.51 -27.04 23.45
N GLY A 18 -42.68 -27.62 23.18
CA GLY A 18 -43.05 -28.10 21.83
C GLY A 18 -43.69 -29.51 21.94
N SER A 19 -44.15 -30.00 20.82
CA SER A 19 -44.74 -31.35 20.72
C SER A 19 -44.11 -32.11 19.53
N ALA A 20 -44.12 -33.46 19.61
CA ALA A 20 -43.75 -34.31 18.51
C ALA A 20 -44.80 -35.39 18.32
N GLU A 21 -45.13 -35.66 17.10
CA GLU A 21 -45.95 -36.79 16.65
C GLU A 21 -44.99 -37.81 16.02
N CYS A 22 -45.17 -39.09 16.42
CA CYS A 22 -44.36 -40.18 15.88
C CYS A 22 -45.31 -41.33 15.46
N GLN A 23 -45.20 -41.72 14.21
CA GLN A 23 -45.93 -42.87 13.64
C GLN A 23 -44.92 -43.97 13.41
N ILE A 24 -45.18 -45.19 13.93
CA ILE A 24 -44.26 -46.32 13.84
C ILE A 24 -45.02 -47.51 13.29
N ALA A 25 -44.51 -48.11 12.24
CA ALA A 25 -44.90 -49.42 11.75
C ALA A 25 -43.76 -50.38 12.00
N TRP A 26 -44.05 -51.53 12.59
CA TRP A 26 -43.03 -52.51 12.87
C TRP A 26 -43.54 -53.94 12.54
N LYS A 27 -42.59 -54.81 12.19
CA LYS A 27 -42.82 -56.23 11.99
C LYS A 27 -41.65 -57.03 12.53
N GLN A 28 -41.95 -58.24 13.03
CA GLN A 28 -40.93 -59.21 13.39
C GLN A 28 -41.05 -60.39 12.43
N ASP A 29 -39.92 -60.89 11.91
CA ASP A 29 -39.88 -62.04 11.03
C ASP A 29 -39.60 -63.33 11.80
N GLU A 30 -39.68 -64.49 11.11
CA GLU A 30 -39.45 -65.81 11.71
C GLU A 30 -38.04 -66.01 12.24
N GLY A 31 -37.07 -65.17 11.88
CA GLY A 31 -35.69 -65.18 12.35
C GLY A 31 -35.44 -64.23 13.53
N ASN A 32 -36.47 -63.82 14.26
CA ASN A 32 -36.37 -62.88 15.36
C ASN A 32 -35.85 -61.46 14.93
N ARG A 33 -35.91 -61.15 13.68
CA ARG A 33 -35.48 -59.84 13.16
C ARG A 33 -36.63 -58.86 13.27
N LEU A 34 -36.39 -57.75 13.96
CA LEU A 34 -37.31 -56.63 14.12
C LEU A 34 -37.03 -55.56 13.08
N ILE A 35 -38.00 -55.22 12.25
CA ILE A 35 -37.92 -54.12 11.31
C ILE A 35 -38.96 -53.08 11.72
N ALA A 36 -38.52 -51.87 12.01
CA ALA A 36 -39.40 -50.74 12.30
C ALA A 36 -39.11 -49.59 11.32
N ASN A 37 -40.15 -49.00 10.80
CA ASN A 37 -40.09 -47.75 10.03
C ASN A 37 -41.05 -46.75 10.66
N GLY A 38 -40.68 -45.49 10.63
CA GLY A 38 -41.56 -44.48 11.19
C GLY A 38 -41.29 -43.09 10.62
N ALA A 39 -42.25 -42.22 10.89
CA ALA A 39 -42.15 -40.82 10.61
C ALA A 39 -42.30 -40.03 11.92
N ILE A 40 -41.56 -38.94 12.00
CA ILE A 40 -41.65 -38.00 13.13
C ILE A 40 -41.92 -36.61 12.61
N LYS A 41 -42.82 -35.88 13.25
CA LYS A 41 -43.10 -34.47 13.00
C LYS A 41 -43.10 -33.72 14.32
N THR A 42 -42.39 -32.57 14.34
CA THR A 42 -42.41 -31.70 15.52
C THR A 42 -43.18 -30.40 15.21
N THR A 43 -43.75 -29.80 16.21
CA THR A 43 -44.05 -28.35 16.18
C THR A 43 -42.76 -27.58 16.36
N PRO A 44 -42.72 -26.25 16.14
CA PRO A 44 -41.57 -25.46 16.56
C PRO A 44 -41.18 -25.77 18.03
N VAL A 45 -39.89 -25.97 18.28
CA VAL A 45 -39.36 -26.39 19.59
C VAL A 45 -38.48 -25.29 20.15
N GLN A 46 -38.73 -24.90 21.39
CA GLN A 46 -37.85 -23.99 22.12
C GLN A 46 -37.01 -24.78 23.10
N LEU A 47 -35.68 -24.60 23.01
CA LEU A 47 -34.72 -25.24 23.85
C LEU A 47 -34.01 -24.18 24.70
N THR A 48 -33.82 -24.43 26.00
CA THR A 48 -33.10 -23.51 26.89
C THR A 48 -32.11 -24.30 27.75
N ASN A 49 -30.93 -23.77 27.91
CA ASN A 49 -29.95 -24.24 28.87
C ASN A 49 -29.09 -23.08 29.42
N LYS A 50 -28.07 -23.38 30.21
CA LYS A 50 -27.13 -22.41 30.80
C LYS A 50 -26.38 -21.52 29.75
N HIS A 51 -26.33 -21.93 28.49
CA HIS A 51 -25.66 -21.21 27.42
C HIS A 51 -26.60 -20.31 26.61
N GLY A 52 -27.91 -20.43 26.81
CA GLY A 52 -28.89 -19.57 26.13
C GLY A 52 -30.18 -20.28 25.74
N GLN A 53 -30.86 -19.69 24.78
CA GLN A 53 -32.14 -20.16 24.24
C GLN A 53 -32.07 -20.29 22.72
N LEU A 54 -32.64 -21.39 22.18
CA LEU A 54 -32.73 -21.68 20.76
C LEU A 54 -34.18 -21.99 20.37
N ASN A 55 -34.66 -21.35 19.33
CA ASN A 55 -35.95 -21.65 18.73
C ASN A 55 -35.75 -22.46 17.46
N GLU A 56 -36.10 -23.74 17.49
CA GLU A 56 -36.01 -24.64 16.35
C GLU A 56 -37.31 -24.57 15.54
N PRO A 57 -37.22 -24.63 14.20
CA PRO A 57 -38.41 -24.77 13.36
C PRO A 57 -39.11 -26.13 13.58
N ALA A 58 -40.21 -26.33 12.94
CA ALA A 58 -40.83 -27.65 12.88
C ALA A 58 -39.97 -28.58 12.03
N TRP A 59 -39.61 -29.74 12.56
CA TRP A 59 -38.84 -30.78 11.87
C TRP A 59 -39.78 -31.92 11.42
N GLU A 60 -39.53 -32.39 10.21
CA GLU A 60 -40.13 -33.62 9.70
C GLU A 60 -39.02 -34.64 9.48
N GLY A 61 -39.27 -35.90 9.79
CA GLY A 61 -38.25 -36.90 9.65
C GLY A 61 -38.78 -38.32 9.45
N GLU A 62 -37.86 -39.14 9.01
CA GLU A 62 -38.08 -40.57 8.80
C GLU A 62 -37.00 -41.33 9.57
N PHE A 63 -37.39 -42.48 10.11
CA PHE A 63 -36.42 -43.42 10.66
C PHE A 63 -36.72 -44.83 10.20
N GLN A 64 -35.62 -45.57 10.00
CA GLN A 64 -35.63 -46.99 9.74
C GLN A 64 -34.74 -47.67 10.77
N PHE A 65 -35.22 -48.75 11.31
CA PHE A 65 -34.54 -49.50 12.33
C PHE A 65 -34.61 -50.99 12.00
N VAL A 66 -33.47 -51.68 12.04
CA VAL A 66 -33.37 -53.13 11.91
C VAL A 66 -32.58 -53.66 13.07
N GLY A 67 -33.16 -54.59 13.81
CA GLY A 67 -32.48 -55.22 14.96
C GLY A 67 -32.91 -56.67 15.16
N ARG A 68 -32.34 -57.30 16.16
CA ARG A 68 -32.68 -58.69 16.58
C ARG A 68 -33.26 -58.68 17.98
N VAL A 69 -34.28 -59.47 18.15
CA VAL A 69 -34.96 -59.63 19.42
C VAL A 69 -34.76 -61.07 19.92
N ASP A 70 -34.48 -61.24 21.18
CA ASP A 70 -34.45 -62.55 21.86
C ASP A 70 -35.32 -62.44 23.14
N GLN A 71 -36.18 -63.44 23.34
CA GLN A 71 -37.12 -63.47 24.46
C GLN A 71 -37.87 -62.17 24.74
N GLY A 72 -38.26 -61.47 23.64
CA GLY A 72 -38.99 -60.19 23.71
C GLY A 72 -38.11 -58.95 24.02
N SER A 73 -36.80 -59.12 24.15
CA SER A 73 -35.83 -58.02 24.37
C SER A 73 -34.99 -57.77 23.13
N LEU A 74 -34.77 -56.52 22.80
CA LEU A 74 -33.85 -56.11 21.72
C LEU A 74 -32.43 -56.41 22.16
N ILE A 75 -31.76 -57.32 21.44
CA ILE A 75 -30.39 -57.77 21.76
C ILE A 75 -29.32 -57.22 20.86
N GLN A 76 -29.73 -56.75 19.64
CA GLN A 76 -28.80 -56.18 18.64
C GLN A 76 -29.52 -55.16 17.76
N ILE A 77 -28.84 -54.12 17.41
CA ILE A 77 -29.21 -53.17 16.34
C ILE A 77 -28.31 -53.44 15.15
N ASP A 78 -28.87 -53.97 14.06
CA ASP A 78 -28.11 -54.29 12.85
C ASP A 78 -27.89 -53.04 11.97
N ARG A 79 -28.91 -52.24 11.81
CA ARG A 79 -28.90 -51.00 11.03
C ARG A 79 -29.95 -50.02 11.53
N SER A 80 -29.58 -48.76 11.55
CA SER A 80 -30.52 -47.67 11.84
C SER A 80 -30.20 -46.49 10.94
N LEU A 81 -31.23 -45.86 10.43
CA LEU A 81 -31.13 -44.62 9.65
C LEU A 81 -32.19 -43.66 10.23
N MET A 82 -31.78 -42.47 10.54
CA MET A 82 -32.66 -41.34 10.88
C MET A 82 -32.36 -40.19 9.96
N LYS A 83 -33.41 -39.57 9.41
CA LYS A 83 -33.35 -38.33 8.64
C LYS A 83 -34.34 -37.32 9.24
N LEU A 84 -33.87 -36.13 9.49
CA LEU A 84 -34.69 -35.00 9.93
C LEU A 84 -34.45 -33.83 8.95
N ALA A 85 -35.51 -33.18 8.49
CA ALA A 85 -35.44 -32.07 7.59
C ALA A 85 -36.30 -30.92 8.08
N ALA A 86 -35.86 -29.68 7.93
CA ALA A 86 -36.58 -28.47 8.25
C ALA A 86 -36.06 -27.29 7.42
N GLN A 87 -36.89 -26.60 6.68
CA GLN A 87 -36.57 -25.33 6.00
C GLN A 87 -35.26 -25.33 5.18
N GLY A 88 -34.97 -26.44 4.47
CA GLY A 88 -33.71 -26.58 3.69
C GLY A 88 -32.52 -27.15 4.49
N GLU A 89 -32.68 -27.40 5.76
CA GLU A 89 -31.71 -28.12 6.58
C GLU A 89 -31.99 -29.62 6.59
N LEU A 90 -30.92 -30.40 6.64
CA LEU A 90 -31.00 -31.87 6.74
C LEU A 90 -30.01 -32.36 7.80
N LEU A 91 -30.52 -33.18 8.70
CA LEU A 91 -29.74 -33.99 9.62
C LEU A 91 -29.99 -35.46 9.29
N SER A 92 -28.97 -36.23 8.97
CA SER A 92 -29.07 -37.67 8.76
C SER A 92 -28.04 -38.39 9.63
N ALA A 93 -28.48 -39.42 10.34
CA ALA A 93 -27.60 -40.29 11.13
C ALA A 93 -27.83 -41.76 10.74
N THR A 94 -26.76 -42.49 10.48
CA THR A 94 -26.78 -43.89 10.08
C THR A 94 -25.84 -44.68 10.98
N VAL A 95 -26.32 -45.80 11.51
CA VAL A 95 -25.48 -46.78 12.23
C VAL A 95 -24.77 -47.61 11.16
N LEU A 96 -23.45 -47.67 11.24
CA LEU A 96 -22.57 -48.33 10.26
C LEU A 96 -22.35 -49.83 10.55
N GLU A 97 -22.28 -50.19 11.80
CA GLU A 97 -21.94 -51.56 12.28
C GLU A 97 -23.00 -52.06 13.28
N PRO A 98 -23.29 -53.34 13.33
CA PRO A 98 -24.21 -53.90 14.30
C PRO A 98 -23.80 -53.60 15.74
N ILE A 99 -24.73 -53.08 16.51
CA ILE A 99 -24.51 -52.76 17.93
C ILE A 99 -25.09 -53.89 18.78
N SER A 100 -24.26 -54.63 19.51
CA SER A 100 -24.72 -55.66 20.46
C SER A 100 -25.14 -55.03 21.79
N LEU A 101 -26.35 -55.27 22.21
CA LEU A 101 -26.93 -54.78 23.48
C LEU A 101 -26.80 -55.83 24.60
N ILE A 102 -26.32 -57.03 24.29
CA ILE A 102 -26.23 -58.19 25.26
C ILE A 102 -25.23 -57.92 26.37
N SER A 103 -24.19 -57.14 26.13
CA SER A 103 -23.15 -56.84 27.14
C SER A 103 -23.55 -55.69 28.10
N ALA A 104 -24.73 -55.16 28.00
CA ALA A 104 -25.22 -54.17 28.96
C ALA A 104 -25.62 -54.88 30.26
N THR A 105 -24.76 -54.82 31.29
CA THR A 105 -25.08 -55.28 32.62
C THR A 105 -26.41 -54.70 33.10
N PRO A 106 -27.35 -55.46 33.64
CA PRO A 106 -28.61 -54.91 34.12
C PRO A 106 -28.37 -53.76 35.09
N GLY A 107 -28.88 -52.56 34.75
CA GLY A 107 -28.67 -51.33 35.51
C GLY A 107 -27.64 -50.37 34.93
N MET A 108 -26.91 -50.71 33.85
CA MET A 108 -26.08 -49.77 33.12
C MET A 108 -26.91 -49.02 32.07
N THR A 109 -27.06 -47.72 32.25
CA THR A 109 -27.70 -46.78 31.31
C THR A 109 -26.78 -46.36 30.14
N LYS A 110 -25.67 -47.04 29.90
CA LYS A 110 -24.69 -46.68 28.87
C LYS A 110 -24.89 -47.50 27.61
N LEU A 111 -25.16 -46.85 26.50
CA LEU A 111 -25.14 -47.48 25.19
C LEU A 111 -23.70 -47.98 24.89
N PRO A 112 -23.54 -49.17 24.30
CA PRO A 112 -22.25 -49.63 23.83
C PRO A 112 -21.75 -48.74 22.70
N PRO A 113 -20.43 -48.67 22.46
CA PRO A 113 -19.88 -47.90 21.35
C PRO A 113 -20.53 -48.28 20.01
N ALA A 114 -20.93 -47.29 19.25
CA ALA A 114 -21.59 -47.45 17.96
C ALA A 114 -20.87 -46.68 16.87
N GLY A 115 -20.56 -47.36 15.76
CA GLY A 115 -20.11 -46.70 14.54
C GLY A 115 -21.24 -45.95 13.87
N ILE A 116 -21.09 -44.64 13.70
CA ILE A 116 -22.12 -43.81 13.08
C ILE A 116 -21.55 -43.01 11.92
N GLN A 117 -22.40 -42.72 10.95
CA GLN A 117 -22.20 -41.69 9.93
C GLN A 117 -23.24 -40.60 10.14
N LEU A 118 -22.78 -39.38 10.17
CA LEU A 118 -23.59 -38.18 10.31
C LEU A 118 -23.49 -37.36 9.01
N LYS A 119 -24.62 -36.84 8.52
CA LYS A 119 -24.67 -35.86 7.44
C LYS A 119 -25.50 -34.68 7.88
N LEU A 120 -24.92 -33.48 7.80
CA LEU A 120 -25.56 -32.20 8.06
C LEU A 120 -25.53 -31.37 6.79
N VAL A 121 -26.69 -30.80 6.43
CA VAL A 121 -26.80 -29.86 5.32
C VAL A 121 -27.60 -28.67 5.81
N GLY A 122 -27.24 -27.45 5.42
CA GLY A 122 -28.02 -26.27 5.72
C GLY A 122 -27.19 -25.03 6.03
N ASP A 123 -27.83 -24.05 6.68
CA ASP A 123 -27.24 -22.78 7.03
C ASP A 123 -26.22 -22.90 8.18
N LEU A 124 -25.00 -22.45 7.95
CA LEU A 124 -23.94 -22.46 8.96
C LEU A 124 -24.31 -21.67 10.21
N ALA A 125 -25.01 -20.54 10.07
CA ALA A 125 -25.43 -19.74 11.22
C ALA A 125 -26.46 -20.52 12.09
N GLY A 126 -27.32 -21.33 11.49
CA GLY A 126 -28.22 -22.22 12.17
C GLY A 126 -27.47 -23.29 12.96
N TRP A 127 -26.50 -23.95 12.31
CA TRP A 127 -25.68 -24.96 12.96
C TRP A 127 -24.77 -24.37 14.05
N GLN A 128 -24.26 -23.15 13.88
CA GLN A 128 -23.50 -22.44 14.92
C GLN A 128 -24.35 -22.19 16.16
N ARG A 129 -25.59 -21.70 16.00
CA ARG A 129 -26.50 -21.47 17.14
C ARG A 129 -26.75 -22.74 17.94
N ARG A 130 -26.88 -23.90 17.26
CA ARG A 130 -27.00 -25.22 17.92
C ARG A 130 -25.70 -25.58 18.65
N ALA A 131 -24.54 -25.39 18.01
CA ALA A 131 -23.24 -25.63 18.64
C ALA A 131 -23.02 -24.70 19.86
N GLN A 132 -23.44 -23.45 19.81
CA GLN A 132 -23.39 -22.54 20.97
C GLN A 132 -24.22 -23.07 22.14
N LEU A 133 -25.46 -23.53 21.87
CA LEU A 133 -26.33 -24.07 22.90
C LEU A 133 -25.77 -25.38 23.47
N PHE A 134 -25.38 -26.34 22.63
CA PHE A 134 -25.07 -27.70 23.07
C PHE A 134 -23.60 -27.90 23.50
N ALA A 135 -22.66 -27.17 22.84
CA ALA A 135 -21.23 -27.31 23.09
C ALA A 135 -20.57 -26.07 23.73
N GLY A 136 -21.33 -24.98 23.97
CA GLY A 136 -20.80 -23.78 24.61
C GLY A 136 -19.77 -23.02 23.74
N VAL A 137 -19.90 -23.09 22.43
CA VAL A 137 -19.01 -22.37 21.50
C VAL A 137 -19.14 -20.86 21.72
N ASP A 138 -18.00 -20.15 21.65
CA ASP A 138 -17.96 -18.71 21.89
C ASP A 138 -18.88 -17.94 20.92
N PRO A 139 -19.82 -17.11 21.41
CA PRO A 139 -20.68 -16.30 20.58
C PRO A 139 -19.97 -15.10 19.91
N GLY A 140 -18.72 -14.79 20.28
CA GLY A 140 -17.94 -13.67 19.73
C GLY A 140 -17.60 -13.80 18.25
N VAL A 141 -17.65 -14.99 17.70
CA VAL A 141 -17.46 -15.25 16.26
C VAL A 141 -18.80 -15.64 15.65
N GLN A 142 -19.20 -15.00 14.56
CA GLN A 142 -20.40 -15.31 13.79
C GLN A 142 -20.01 -15.92 12.45
N VAL A 143 -20.61 -17.05 12.08
CA VAL A 143 -20.42 -17.67 10.77
C VAL A 143 -21.72 -17.66 9.99
N GLY A 144 -21.61 -17.54 8.65
CA GLY A 144 -22.72 -17.63 7.72
C GLY A 144 -22.32 -18.37 6.46
N GLY A 145 -23.30 -18.75 5.65
CA GLY A 145 -23.14 -19.51 4.42
C GLY A 145 -23.88 -20.85 4.48
N GLN A 146 -23.82 -21.61 3.39
CA GLN A 146 -24.41 -22.94 3.30
C GLN A 146 -23.33 -23.99 3.52
N CYS A 147 -23.65 -25.09 4.19
CA CYS A 147 -22.71 -26.18 4.41
C CYS A 147 -23.30 -27.55 4.16
N GLU A 148 -22.43 -28.46 3.75
CA GLU A 148 -22.63 -29.89 3.77
C GLU A 148 -21.47 -30.51 4.55
N LEU A 149 -21.77 -31.10 5.70
CA LEU A 149 -20.82 -31.83 6.55
C LEU A 149 -21.20 -33.30 6.53
N GLU A 150 -20.25 -34.15 6.15
CA GLU A 150 -20.32 -35.61 6.36
C GLU A 150 -19.24 -36.00 7.36
N ALA A 151 -19.63 -36.72 8.39
CA ALA A 151 -18.70 -37.22 9.42
C ALA A 151 -19.01 -38.64 9.77
N SER A 152 -17.99 -39.42 10.08
CA SER A 152 -18.09 -40.77 10.63
C SER A 152 -17.24 -40.91 11.90
N GLY A 153 -17.67 -41.77 12.80
CA GLY A 153 -16.99 -41.94 14.04
C GLY A 153 -17.67 -42.95 14.95
N MET A 154 -17.18 -43.03 16.16
CA MET A 154 -17.73 -43.86 17.22
C MET A 154 -18.44 -42.99 18.24
N ILE A 155 -19.65 -43.38 18.61
CA ILE A 155 -20.38 -42.75 19.71
C ILE A 155 -20.51 -43.78 20.81
N ASP A 156 -20.13 -43.45 22.03
CA ASP A 156 -20.51 -44.17 23.26
C ASP A 156 -21.38 -43.24 24.13
N ALA A 157 -21.80 -43.73 25.30
CA ALA A 157 -22.70 -42.96 26.16
C ALA A 157 -22.12 -41.61 26.65
N ILE A 158 -20.82 -41.38 26.49
CA ILE A 158 -20.11 -40.24 27.10
C ILE A 158 -19.22 -39.52 26.05
N HIS A 159 -18.78 -40.22 25.02
CA HIS A 159 -17.80 -39.72 24.07
C HIS A 159 -18.28 -39.83 22.63
N VAL A 160 -18.01 -38.80 21.85
CA VAL A 160 -18.07 -38.82 20.39
C VAL A 160 -16.65 -38.78 19.89
N GLN A 161 -16.20 -39.84 19.21
CA GLN A 161 -14.91 -39.89 18.56
C GLN A 161 -15.09 -39.86 17.05
N LEU A 162 -14.81 -38.73 16.43
CA LEU A 162 -14.82 -38.59 14.97
C LEU A 162 -13.57 -39.30 14.41
N THR A 163 -13.76 -40.06 13.34
CA THR A 163 -12.67 -40.71 12.60
C THR A 163 -12.47 -40.13 11.23
N LYS A 164 -13.52 -39.59 10.64
CA LYS A 164 -13.49 -38.92 9.34
C LYS A 164 -14.54 -37.83 9.29
N ALA A 165 -14.17 -36.72 8.70
CA ALA A 165 -15.09 -35.62 8.40
C ALA A 165 -14.75 -34.93 7.08
N SER A 166 -15.78 -34.54 6.33
CA SER A 166 -15.67 -33.74 5.13
C SER A 166 -16.69 -32.60 5.20
N LEU A 167 -16.21 -31.39 5.15
CA LEU A 167 -17.03 -30.16 5.15
C LEU A 167 -16.85 -29.45 3.81
N ASN A 168 -17.95 -29.19 3.15
CA ASN A 168 -18.01 -28.27 2.02
C ASN A 168 -18.94 -27.10 2.41
N ALA A 169 -18.40 -25.88 2.46
CA ALA A 169 -19.17 -24.68 2.74
C ALA A 169 -19.10 -23.72 1.55
N THR A 170 -20.23 -23.11 1.20
CA THR A 170 -20.33 -22.11 0.15
C THR A 170 -20.82 -20.80 0.73
N GLU A 171 -20.42 -19.68 0.12
CA GLU A 171 -20.71 -18.33 0.60
C GLU A 171 -20.33 -18.12 2.07
N LEU A 172 -19.19 -18.73 2.45
CA LEU A 172 -18.69 -18.66 3.83
C LEU A 172 -18.42 -17.20 4.23
N SER A 173 -18.98 -16.80 5.34
CA SER A 173 -18.68 -15.54 5.99
C SER A 173 -18.32 -15.77 7.46
N VAL A 174 -17.24 -15.17 7.93
CA VAL A 174 -16.81 -15.24 9.34
C VAL A 174 -16.62 -13.81 9.83
N ARG A 175 -17.40 -13.43 10.82
CA ARG A 175 -17.35 -12.09 11.45
C ARG A 175 -16.81 -12.22 12.87
N SER A 176 -15.81 -11.40 13.19
CA SER A 176 -15.28 -11.24 14.54
C SER A 176 -15.05 -9.75 14.80
N GLY A 177 -15.86 -9.15 15.67
CA GLY A 177 -15.85 -7.72 15.88
C GLY A 177 -16.13 -6.92 14.59
N ALA A 178 -15.23 -6.02 14.23
CA ALA A 178 -15.34 -5.21 13.00
C ALA A 178 -14.80 -5.91 11.74
N SER A 179 -14.14 -7.05 11.88
CA SER A 179 -13.54 -7.79 10.77
C SER A 179 -14.53 -8.78 10.18
N LEU A 180 -14.65 -8.80 8.87
CA LEU A 180 -15.45 -9.76 8.11
C LEU A 180 -14.53 -10.47 7.11
N TYR A 181 -14.47 -11.78 7.20
CA TYR A 181 -13.81 -12.65 6.24
C TYR A 181 -14.86 -13.36 5.38
N VAL A 182 -14.71 -13.34 4.07
CA VAL A 182 -15.69 -13.91 3.11
C VAL A 182 -14.95 -14.79 2.12
N GLU A 183 -15.42 -16.03 1.96
CA GLU A 183 -14.90 -16.98 0.98
C GLU A 183 -16.05 -17.60 0.18
N PRO A 184 -15.96 -17.67 -1.15
CA PRO A 184 -16.98 -18.32 -1.96
C PRO A 184 -17.14 -19.80 -1.64
N GLN A 185 -16.03 -20.48 -1.30
CA GLN A 185 -16.02 -21.90 -0.97
C GLN A 185 -14.92 -22.24 0.03
N LEU A 186 -15.24 -23.11 0.98
CA LEU A 186 -14.32 -23.80 1.87
C LEU A 186 -14.53 -25.31 1.72
N ILE A 187 -13.45 -26.03 1.49
CA ILE A 187 -13.42 -27.49 1.56
C ILE A 187 -12.48 -27.87 2.70
N ALA A 188 -12.98 -28.66 3.65
CA ALA A 188 -12.15 -29.20 4.71
C ALA A 188 -12.37 -30.71 4.85
N ASN A 189 -11.30 -31.48 4.82
CA ASN A 189 -11.31 -32.93 5.02
C ASN A 189 -10.41 -33.27 6.21
N PHE A 190 -10.90 -34.14 7.05
CA PHE A 190 -10.21 -34.64 8.23
C PHE A 190 -10.31 -36.16 8.28
N ASP A 191 -9.17 -36.81 8.41
CA ASP A 191 -9.04 -38.22 8.79
C ASP A 191 -8.21 -38.27 10.06
N GLY A 192 -8.66 -39.05 11.08
CA GLY A 192 -7.99 -39.09 12.36
C GLY A 192 -8.94 -39.44 13.52
N ARG A 193 -8.64 -38.91 14.68
CA ARG A 193 -9.48 -39.10 15.87
C ARG A 193 -9.63 -37.81 16.65
N ILE A 194 -10.87 -37.39 16.88
CA ILE A 194 -11.21 -36.25 17.74
C ILE A 194 -12.03 -36.75 18.91
N ASP A 195 -11.50 -36.63 20.13
CA ASP A 195 -12.27 -36.86 21.35
C ASP A 195 -12.90 -35.51 21.74
N THR A 196 -14.23 -35.43 21.75
CA THR A 196 -14.94 -34.18 22.04
C THR A 196 -14.84 -33.72 23.49
N GLN A 197 -14.44 -34.61 24.41
CA GLN A 197 -14.26 -34.29 25.84
C GLN A 197 -12.81 -33.94 26.17
N ASP A 198 -11.87 -34.43 25.40
CA ASP A 198 -10.45 -34.20 25.61
C ASP A 198 -9.71 -33.96 24.31
N LEU A 199 -9.73 -32.66 23.87
CA LEU A 199 -9.06 -32.20 22.64
C LEU A 199 -7.55 -32.48 22.68
N THR A 200 -6.96 -32.76 23.81
CA THR A 200 -5.54 -33.16 23.90
C THR A 200 -5.29 -34.53 23.26
N LYS A 201 -6.35 -35.33 23.07
CA LYS A 201 -6.30 -36.64 22.38
C LYS A 201 -6.59 -36.55 20.88
N LEU A 202 -6.63 -35.34 20.29
CA LEU A 202 -6.73 -35.14 18.85
C LEU A 202 -5.58 -35.86 18.12
N GLN A 203 -5.87 -36.71 17.15
CA GLN A 203 -4.93 -37.33 16.23
C GLN A 203 -5.30 -36.92 14.82
N ILE A 204 -4.34 -36.47 14.04
CA ILE A 204 -4.54 -36.00 12.66
C ILE A 204 -3.76 -36.96 11.74
N GLU A 205 -4.46 -37.85 11.05
CA GLU A 205 -3.87 -38.70 10.01
C GLU A 205 -3.76 -37.93 8.69
N ASN A 206 -4.79 -37.12 8.38
CA ASN A 206 -4.79 -36.22 7.27
C ASN A 206 -5.75 -35.06 7.56
N LEU A 207 -5.28 -33.86 7.33
CA LEU A 207 -6.07 -32.63 7.37
C LEU A 207 -5.84 -31.86 6.07
N LEU A 208 -6.90 -31.58 5.35
CA LEU A 208 -6.90 -30.69 4.21
C LEU A 208 -7.91 -29.58 4.46
N VAL A 209 -7.48 -28.35 4.36
CA VAL A 209 -8.37 -27.18 4.34
C VAL A 209 -8.02 -26.34 3.12
N SER A 210 -8.98 -26.01 2.30
CA SER A 210 -8.78 -25.29 1.04
C SER A 210 -9.88 -24.28 0.81
N THR A 211 -9.47 -23.06 0.52
CA THR A 211 -10.31 -21.96 0.03
C THR A 211 -9.68 -21.37 -1.21
N LEU A 212 -10.23 -20.29 -1.76
CA LEU A 212 -9.57 -19.53 -2.83
C LEU A 212 -8.34 -18.76 -2.31
N SER A 213 -8.37 -18.32 -1.04
CA SER A 213 -7.32 -17.50 -0.45
C SER A 213 -6.18 -18.31 0.16
N PHE A 214 -6.45 -19.51 0.65
CA PHE A 214 -5.42 -20.37 1.26
C PHE A 214 -5.72 -21.86 1.09
N ALA A 215 -4.66 -22.66 1.19
CA ALA A 215 -4.73 -24.10 1.31
C ALA A 215 -3.77 -24.57 2.42
N LEU A 216 -4.21 -25.54 3.19
CA LEU A 216 -3.44 -26.18 4.27
C LEU A 216 -3.59 -27.70 4.16
N GLN A 217 -2.48 -28.42 4.18
CA GLN A 217 -2.46 -29.87 4.26
C GLN A 217 -1.50 -30.31 5.37
N GLY A 218 -2.00 -31.10 6.31
CA GLY A 218 -1.21 -31.51 7.47
C GLY A 218 -1.54 -32.89 8.02
N LYS A 219 -0.65 -33.39 8.86
CA LYS A 219 -0.79 -34.66 9.57
C LYS A 219 0.09 -34.71 10.82
N ASP A 220 -0.26 -35.58 11.76
CA ASP A 220 0.63 -35.98 12.85
C ASP A 220 1.71 -36.96 12.33
N GLU A 221 2.96 -36.77 12.73
CA GLU A 221 4.08 -37.64 12.38
C GLU A 221 4.36 -38.68 13.45
N ALA A 222 4.24 -38.32 14.72
CA ALA A 222 4.48 -39.21 15.85
C ALA A 222 3.62 -38.86 17.05
N ILE A 223 3.22 -39.88 17.78
CA ILE A 223 2.48 -39.77 19.05
C ILE A 223 3.30 -40.50 20.08
N SER A 224 3.59 -39.87 21.23
CA SER A 224 4.32 -40.54 22.30
C SER A 224 3.55 -41.72 22.86
N ASN A 225 4.26 -42.75 23.34
CA ASN A 225 3.67 -43.99 23.91
C ASN A 225 2.69 -43.73 25.08
N GLN A 226 2.70 -42.54 25.66
CA GLN A 226 1.78 -42.15 26.74
C GLN A 226 0.65 -41.20 26.26
N GLY A 227 0.58 -40.91 24.96
CA GLY A 227 -0.44 -40.03 24.37
C GLY A 227 -0.33 -38.54 24.78
N LEU A 228 0.71 -38.14 25.53
CA LEU A 228 0.85 -36.83 26.13
C LEU A 228 1.63 -35.86 25.27
N ALA A 229 2.41 -36.34 24.30
CA ALA A 229 3.13 -35.49 23.36
C ALA A 229 2.91 -35.94 21.92
N ARG A 230 2.66 -35.00 21.02
CA ARG A 230 2.42 -35.24 19.60
C ARG A 230 3.25 -34.26 18.77
N THR A 231 3.77 -34.78 17.67
CA THR A 231 4.43 -33.99 16.67
C THR A 231 3.71 -34.13 15.33
N GLY A 232 3.67 -33.08 14.55
CA GLY A 232 3.09 -33.14 13.24
C GLY A 232 3.64 -32.03 12.33
N ASN A 233 3.22 -32.08 11.09
CA ASN A 233 3.56 -31.07 10.10
C ASN A 233 2.36 -30.71 9.22
N ALA A 234 2.40 -29.51 8.67
CA ALA A 234 1.52 -29.10 7.59
C ALA A 234 2.29 -28.24 6.60
N ALA A 235 1.91 -28.38 5.33
CA ALA A 235 2.26 -27.45 4.28
C ALA A 235 1.09 -26.50 4.04
N PHE A 236 1.39 -25.25 3.72
CA PHE A 236 0.36 -24.27 3.38
C PHE A 236 0.75 -23.44 2.14
N ARG A 237 -0.27 -22.93 1.48
CA ARG A 237 -0.15 -21.97 0.40
C ARG A 237 -1.17 -20.85 0.62
N ILE A 238 -0.75 -19.61 0.40
CA ILE A 238 -1.60 -18.43 0.49
C ILE A 238 -1.55 -17.69 -0.84
N ASN A 239 -2.72 -17.29 -1.33
CA ASN A 239 -2.85 -16.34 -2.42
C ASN A 239 -3.10 -14.95 -1.81
N PRO A 240 -2.10 -14.03 -1.81
CA PRO A 240 -2.24 -12.74 -1.14
C PRO A 240 -3.37 -11.88 -1.68
N ASN A 241 -3.59 -11.87 -3.00
CA ASN A 241 -4.65 -11.09 -3.63
C ASN A 241 -6.03 -11.57 -3.17
N GLN A 242 -6.27 -12.87 -3.23
CA GLN A 242 -7.54 -13.44 -2.79
C GLN A 242 -7.75 -13.21 -1.28
N LEU A 243 -6.71 -13.40 -0.47
CA LEU A 243 -6.79 -13.18 0.97
C LEU A 243 -7.14 -11.72 1.32
N MET A 244 -6.52 -10.75 0.65
CA MET A 244 -6.85 -9.32 0.83
C MET A 244 -8.29 -9.01 0.43
N ASN A 245 -8.79 -9.61 -0.65
CA ASN A 245 -10.17 -9.46 -1.10
C ASN A 245 -11.17 -10.15 -0.15
N SER A 246 -10.76 -11.25 0.48
CA SER A 246 -11.60 -12.00 1.41
C SER A 246 -11.73 -11.29 2.77
N ILE A 247 -10.74 -10.49 3.16
CA ILE A 247 -10.77 -9.72 4.42
C ILE A 247 -11.40 -8.35 4.16
N GLN A 248 -12.62 -8.16 4.65
CA GLN A 248 -13.33 -6.89 4.57
C GLN A 248 -13.27 -6.19 5.93
N SER A 249 -12.70 -5.00 5.99
CA SER A 249 -12.77 -4.14 7.16
C SER A 249 -13.92 -3.12 6.99
N VAL A 250 -14.60 -2.79 8.07
CA VAL A 250 -15.65 -1.76 8.08
C VAL A 250 -15.14 -0.59 8.92
N PRO A 251 -15.03 0.63 8.37
CA PRO A 251 -15.36 1.05 7.00
C PRO A 251 -14.31 0.59 5.98
N PRO A 252 -14.70 0.41 4.70
CA PRO A 252 -13.75 0.08 3.65
C PRO A 252 -12.76 1.24 3.53
N THR A 253 -11.50 0.97 3.82
CA THR A 253 -10.42 1.93 3.56
C THR A 253 -10.28 2.07 2.05
N ALA A 254 -10.39 3.30 1.56
CA ALA A 254 -10.51 3.63 0.15
C ALA A 254 -9.24 3.38 -0.71
N SER A 255 -8.27 2.64 -0.24
CA SER A 255 -7.07 2.32 -1.00
C SER A 255 -7.21 0.92 -1.61
N SER A 256 -7.52 0.86 -2.89
CA SER A 256 -7.53 -0.37 -3.69
C SER A 256 -6.08 -0.83 -3.99
N ILE A 257 -5.33 -1.20 -2.95
CA ILE A 257 -4.03 -1.85 -3.14
C ILE A 257 -4.29 -3.32 -3.46
N THR A 258 -3.79 -3.77 -4.58
CA THR A 258 -3.80 -5.17 -4.97
C THR A 258 -2.42 -5.77 -4.67
N VAL A 259 -2.40 -6.93 -3.99
CA VAL A 259 -1.15 -7.66 -3.69
C VAL A 259 -1.18 -8.99 -4.42
N GLU A 260 -0.24 -9.19 -5.33
CA GLU A 260 -0.06 -10.42 -6.09
C GLU A 260 1.19 -11.17 -5.61
N GLY A 261 1.29 -12.45 -5.93
CA GLY A 261 2.44 -13.29 -5.63
C GLY A 261 2.05 -14.68 -5.14
N ASP A 262 3.04 -15.49 -4.82
CA ASP A 262 2.86 -16.85 -4.29
C ASP A 262 3.56 -16.97 -2.94
N VAL A 263 2.81 -17.39 -1.93
CA VAL A 263 3.31 -17.60 -0.57
C VAL A 263 3.07 -19.05 -0.19
N THR A 264 4.16 -19.78 0.03
CA THR A 264 4.13 -21.19 0.45
C THR A 264 4.91 -21.35 1.73
N GLY A 265 4.58 -22.38 2.50
CA GLY A 265 5.32 -22.63 3.72
C GLY A 265 5.01 -23.98 4.35
N GLN A 266 5.73 -24.26 5.41
CA GLN A 266 5.59 -25.44 6.22
C GLN A 266 5.56 -25.05 7.69
N ILE A 267 4.75 -25.74 8.46
CA ILE A 267 4.71 -25.66 9.92
C ILE A 267 4.90 -27.04 10.50
N ARG A 268 5.81 -27.16 11.46
CA ARG A 268 5.96 -28.34 12.31
C ARG A 268 5.58 -27.98 13.71
N TRP A 269 4.83 -28.83 14.35
CA TRP A 269 4.38 -28.60 15.72
C TRP A 269 4.70 -29.77 16.65
N GLN A 270 4.80 -29.41 17.90
CA GLN A 270 4.85 -30.35 19.02
C GLN A 270 3.88 -29.86 20.08
N VAL A 271 2.95 -30.70 20.45
CA VAL A 271 1.96 -30.45 21.51
C VAL A 271 2.21 -31.35 22.67
N ASP A 272 2.25 -30.84 23.88
CA ASP A 272 2.16 -31.58 25.14
C ASP A 272 0.97 -31.06 25.97
N SER A 273 0.79 -31.55 27.19
CA SER A 273 -0.34 -31.16 28.05
C SER A 273 -0.36 -29.70 28.48
N LYS A 274 0.72 -28.95 28.29
CA LYS A 274 0.87 -27.55 28.75
C LYS A 274 1.18 -26.60 27.65
N GLN A 275 1.79 -27.06 26.57
CA GLN A 275 2.40 -26.19 25.57
C GLN A 275 2.25 -26.74 24.14
N LEU A 276 1.97 -25.86 23.21
CA LEU A 276 2.14 -26.08 21.78
C LEU A 276 3.38 -25.32 21.31
N SER A 277 4.39 -26.03 20.84
CA SER A 277 5.58 -25.44 20.19
C SER A 277 5.50 -25.64 18.70
N TRP A 278 5.97 -24.67 17.91
CA TRP A 278 5.99 -24.78 16.45
C TRP A 278 7.23 -24.14 15.85
N VAL A 279 7.60 -24.64 14.67
CA VAL A 279 8.55 -24.01 13.75
C VAL A 279 7.85 -23.84 12.42
N MET A 280 7.78 -22.60 11.94
CA MET A 280 7.19 -22.25 10.65
C MET A 280 8.27 -21.70 9.74
N THR A 281 8.28 -22.16 8.50
CA THR A 281 9.08 -21.59 7.42
C THR A 281 8.16 -21.17 6.28
N THR A 282 8.43 -20.02 5.69
CA THR A 282 7.61 -19.45 4.63
C THR A 282 8.52 -18.91 3.53
N ASP A 283 8.21 -19.24 2.31
CA ASP A 283 8.81 -18.69 1.09
C ASP A 283 7.74 -17.91 0.33
N ALA A 284 8.01 -16.64 0.06
CA ALA A 284 7.18 -15.78 -0.74
C ALA A 284 7.93 -15.39 -2.01
N LYS A 285 7.27 -15.45 -3.17
CA LYS A 285 7.85 -15.16 -4.48
C LYS A 285 6.99 -14.19 -5.27
N ASP A 286 7.65 -13.33 -6.02
CA ASP A 286 7.04 -12.38 -6.95
C ASP A 286 5.93 -11.54 -6.29
N ILE A 287 6.17 -11.13 -5.04
CA ILE A 287 5.22 -10.29 -4.29
C ILE A 287 5.24 -8.90 -4.92
N ARG A 288 4.08 -8.47 -5.42
CA ARG A 288 3.88 -7.16 -6.04
C ARG A 288 2.66 -6.48 -5.45
N ALA A 289 2.84 -5.28 -4.93
CA ALA A 289 1.75 -4.40 -4.50
C ALA A 289 1.54 -3.29 -5.53
N THR A 290 0.33 -3.15 -6.04
CA THR A 290 -0.05 -2.18 -7.06
C THR A 290 -1.25 -1.36 -6.60
N GLN A 291 -1.35 -0.14 -7.13
CA GLN A 291 -2.49 0.74 -6.92
C GLN A 291 -2.96 1.32 -8.26
N PRO A 292 -4.27 1.48 -8.51
CA PRO A 292 -4.77 2.19 -9.68
C PRO A 292 -4.21 3.60 -9.76
N SER A 293 -3.73 4.02 -10.92
CA SER A 293 -3.18 5.36 -11.12
C SER A 293 -4.29 6.42 -11.00
N ALA A 294 -4.11 7.43 -10.14
CA ALA A 294 -5.10 8.48 -9.86
C ALA A 294 -5.36 9.44 -11.04
N ASN A 295 -4.66 9.30 -12.17
CA ASN A 295 -4.67 10.28 -13.27
C ASN A 295 -5.81 10.14 -14.31
N GLN A 296 -6.89 9.41 -14.04
CA GLN A 296 -8.02 9.26 -14.98
C GLN A 296 -9.37 9.77 -14.46
N THR A 297 -9.39 10.86 -13.69
CA THR A 297 -10.67 11.52 -13.33
C THR A 297 -10.90 12.82 -14.09
N THR A 298 -10.59 12.89 -15.39
CA THR A 298 -11.11 13.99 -16.23
C THR A 298 -11.36 13.50 -17.65
N THR A 299 -12.63 13.63 -18.04
CA THR A 299 -13.25 13.41 -19.36
C THR A 299 -13.71 11.99 -19.68
N LYS A 300 -14.83 11.55 -19.05
CA LYS A 300 -15.74 10.67 -19.74
C LYS A 300 -16.40 11.43 -20.90
N LEU A 301 -15.83 11.34 -22.08
CA LEU A 301 -16.53 11.50 -23.33
C LEU A 301 -16.60 10.14 -24.00
N VAL A 302 -17.82 9.73 -24.22
CA VAL A 302 -18.31 8.53 -24.86
C VAL A 302 -17.40 8.08 -26.04
N SER A 303 -16.77 6.90 -25.91
CA SER A 303 -16.44 6.09 -27.09
C SER A 303 -16.39 4.62 -26.70
N THR A 304 -17.13 3.86 -27.45
CA THR A 304 -17.35 2.43 -27.45
C THR A 304 -16.06 1.66 -27.78
N SER A 305 -15.91 0.52 -27.05
CA SER A 305 -15.09 -0.65 -27.39
C SER A 305 -13.56 -0.52 -27.42
N THR A 306 -12.95 -1.05 -26.40
CA THR A 306 -11.85 -2.03 -26.28
C THR A 306 -11.35 -1.98 -24.84
N ALA A 307 -11.01 -3.12 -24.26
CA ALA A 307 -10.55 -3.23 -22.87
C ALA A 307 -9.31 -2.33 -22.65
N GLU A 308 -9.53 -1.16 -22.07
CA GLU A 308 -8.45 -0.27 -21.63
C GLU A 308 -7.75 -0.94 -20.46
N SER A 309 -6.50 -1.31 -20.63
CA SER A 309 -5.62 -1.69 -19.54
C SER A 309 -5.49 -0.48 -18.60
N GLN A 310 -6.13 -0.56 -17.45
CA GLN A 310 -5.97 0.43 -16.37
C GLN A 310 -4.48 0.51 -16.04
N SER A 311 -3.88 1.68 -16.19
CA SER A 311 -2.50 1.89 -15.78
C SER A 311 -2.42 1.76 -14.26
N THR A 312 -1.72 0.73 -13.78
CA THR A 312 -1.48 0.53 -12.35
C THR A 312 -0.10 1.03 -11.98
N THR A 313 0.02 1.70 -10.85
CA THR A 313 1.31 2.10 -10.28
C THR A 313 1.82 1.00 -9.36
N VAL A 314 3.01 0.49 -9.63
CA VAL A 314 3.67 -0.47 -8.74
C VAL A 314 4.18 0.31 -7.52
N LEU A 315 3.67 -0.03 -6.34
CA LEU A 315 4.09 0.56 -5.07
C LEU A 315 5.27 -0.21 -4.46
N TRP A 316 5.27 -1.53 -4.61
CA TRP A 316 6.23 -2.42 -4.00
C TRP A 316 6.40 -3.69 -4.84
N GLU A 317 7.63 -4.17 -4.95
CA GLU A 317 7.98 -5.41 -5.61
C GLU A 317 9.06 -6.13 -4.81
N GLU A 318 8.80 -7.39 -4.44
CA GLU A 318 9.73 -8.25 -3.73
C GLU A 318 9.82 -9.60 -4.44
N PRO A 319 10.92 -9.87 -5.16
CA PRO A 319 11.06 -11.10 -5.91
C PRO A 319 11.10 -12.34 -5.02
N GLU A 320 11.74 -12.26 -3.86
CA GLU A 320 11.85 -13.36 -2.92
C GLU A 320 11.94 -12.85 -1.48
N ALA A 321 11.08 -13.41 -0.62
CA ALA A 321 11.16 -13.21 0.82
C ALA A 321 11.05 -14.57 1.54
N ARG A 322 11.89 -14.79 2.54
CA ARG A 322 11.90 -15.98 3.37
C ARG A 322 11.66 -15.61 4.82
N MET A 323 10.79 -16.37 5.49
CA MET A 323 10.53 -16.18 6.90
C MET A 323 10.68 -17.50 7.65
N SER A 324 11.28 -17.45 8.83
CA SER A 324 11.34 -18.55 9.77
C SER A 324 10.94 -18.07 11.17
N VAL A 325 10.05 -18.80 11.82
CA VAL A 325 9.49 -18.44 13.12
C VAL A 325 9.49 -19.67 14.01
N ASN A 326 10.10 -19.57 15.19
CA ASN A 326 9.99 -20.56 16.26
C ASN A 326 9.07 -19.98 17.32
N GLY A 327 7.98 -20.65 17.64
CA GLY A 327 6.98 -20.15 18.58
C GLY A 327 6.56 -21.19 19.62
N ARG A 328 5.99 -20.68 20.70
CA ARG A 328 5.39 -21.46 21.79
C ARG A 328 4.09 -20.78 22.22
N TYR A 329 3.08 -21.60 22.45
CA TYR A 329 1.80 -21.19 23.01
C TYR A 329 1.56 -21.92 24.31
N ASP A 330 1.40 -21.19 25.38
CA ASP A 330 1.06 -21.75 26.70
C ASP A 330 -0.47 -21.90 26.78
N ILE A 331 -0.92 -23.16 26.95
CA ILE A 331 -2.35 -23.49 26.91
C ILE A 331 -3.09 -22.93 28.13
N ALA A 332 -2.40 -22.80 29.27
CA ALA A 332 -3.02 -22.36 30.53
C ALA A 332 -3.19 -20.82 30.57
N THR A 333 -2.20 -20.08 30.07
CA THR A 333 -2.18 -18.61 30.10
C THR A 333 -2.68 -17.97 28.82
N GLY A 334 -2.72 -18.70 27.70
CA GLY A 334 -3.02 -18.15 26.37
C GLY A 334 -1.91 -17.26 25.81
N SER A 335 -0.71 -17.26 26.39
CA SER A 335 0.41 -16.46 25.94
C SER A 335 1.15 -17.11 24.78
N ILE A 336 1.64 -16.29 23.85
CA ILE A 336 2.49 -16.71 22.73
C ILE A 336 3.88 -16.09 22.91
N GLU A 337 4.90 -16.92 22.86
CA GLU A 337 6.29 -16.52 22.81
C GLU A 337 6.90 -16.94 21.48
N ILE A 338 7.58 -16.03 20.80
CA ILE A 338 8.37 -16.27 19.60
C ILE A 338 9.81 -15.87 19.93
N PRO A 339 10.60 -16.78 20.53
CA PRO A 339 11.97 -16.48 20.94
C PRO A 339 12.88 -16.18 19.75
N GLN A 340 12.53 -16.65 18.56
CA GLN A 340 13.27 -16.42 17.35
C GLN A 340 12.34 -16.28 16.15
N SER A 341 12.42 -15.14 15.49
CA SER A 341 11.87 -14.89 14.18
C SER A 341 12.94 -14.31 13.26
N GLN A 342 12.94 -14.74 12.02
CA GLN A 342 13.83 -14.25 10.97
C GLN A 342 13.00 -13.98 9.73
N LEU A 343 13.19 -12.82 9.13
CA LEU A 343 12.66 -12.46 7.82
C LEU A 343 13.82 -11.98 6.96
N GLN A 344 13.94 -12.52 5.77
CA GLN A 344 14.99 -12.16 4.83
C GLN A 344 14.37 -11.84 3.47
N THR A 345 14.74 -10.69 2.93
CA THR A 345 14.44 -10.25 1.58
C THR A 345 15.76 -9.93 0.87
N GLN A 346 15.67 -9.42 -0.36
CA GLN A 346 16.89 -9.01 -1.10
C GLN A 346 17.55 -7.78 -0.49
N TRP A 347 16.83 -6.90 0.18
CA TRP A 347 17.29 -5.59 0.63
C TRP A 347 17.35 -5.43 2.15
N PHE A 348 16.67 -6.28 2.91
CA PHE A 348 16.78 -6.29 4.36
C PHE A 348 16.63 -7.70 4.95
N ALA A 349 17.18 -7.86 6.14
CA ALA A 349 16.94 -9.00 7.01
C ALA A 349 16.51 -8.52 8.41
N TYR A 350 15.50 -9.15 8.97
CA TYR A 350 15.07 -8.94 10.35
C TYR A 350 15.34 -10.20 11.17
N GLY A 351 15.83 -10.04 12.39
CA GLY A 351 15.93 -11.11 13.37
C GLY A 351 15.56 -10.61 14.76
N GLY A 352 14.65 -11.32 15.44
CA GLY A 352 14.19 -10.86 16.75
C GLY A 352 13.33 -11.85 17.51
N ALA A 353 12.86 -11.41 18.68
CA ALA A 353 11.95 -12.12 19.55
C ALA A 353 10.66 -11.32 19.73
N THR A 354 9.54 -12.03 19.84
CA THR A 354 8.22 -11.43 20.03
C THR A 354 7.46 -12.16 21.13
N THR A 355 6.76 -11.41 21.98
CA THR A 355 5.80 -11.96 22.94
C THR A 355 4.42 -11.37 22.67
N MET A 356 3.40 -12.22 22.77
CA MET A 356 2.01 -11.81 22.65
C MET A 356 1.23 -12.32 23.84
N ASN A 357 0.61 -11.41 24.58
CA ASN A 357 -0.26 -11.72 25.70
C ASN A 357 -1.66 -11.23 25.35
N SER A 358 -2.62 -12.15 25.40
CA SER A 358 -4.02 -11.85 25.13
C SER A 358 -4.85 -12.08 26.38
N THR A 359 -5.62 -11.09 26.77
CA THR A 359 -6.67 -11.16 27.80
C THR A 359 -8.03 -10.96 27.13
N LYS A 360 -9.14 -11.13 27.86
CA LYS A 360 -10.50 -10.92 27.30
C LYS A 360 -10.69 -9.55 26.66
N ASP A 361 -10.02 -8.53 27.20
CA ASP A 361 -10.25 -7.13 26.80
C ASP A 361 -9.09 -6.52 26.02
N ARG A 362 -7.91 -7.16 26.03
CA ARG A 362 -6.70 -6.54 25.51
C ARG A 362 -5.68 -7.57 24.99
N THR A 363 -5.14 -7.32 23.82
CA THR A 363 -3.97 -8.03 23.29
C THR A 363 -2.77 -7.09 23.26
N MET A 364 -1.64 -7.53 23.78
CA MET A 364 -0.38 -6.80 23.77
C MET A 364 0.68 -7.62 23.03
N ILE A 365 1.35 -6.98 22.07
CA ILE A 365 2.47 -7.57 21.30
C ILE A 365 3.70 -6.73 21.58
N VAL A 366 4.79 -7.37 21.97
CA VAL A 366 6.10 -6.76 22.16
C VAL A 366 7.11 -7.50 21.31
N SER A 367 7.76 -6.79 20.40
CA SER A 367 8.81 -7.35 19.53
C SER A 367 10.11 -6.56 19.68
N LYS A 368 11.22 -7.26 19.83
CA LYS A 368 12.57 -6.68 19.90
C LYS A 368 13.50 -7.47 19.00
N GLY A 369 14.25 -6.75 18.18
CA GLY A 369 15.15 -7.39 17.23
C GLY A 369 16.10 -6.41 16.58
N ASN A 370 16.72 -6.87 15.51
CA ASN A 370 17.60 -6.10 14.66
C ASN A 370 17.14 -6.19 13.20
N VAL A 371 17.21 -5.07 12.50
CA VAL A 371 17.05 -5.00 11.05
C VAL A 371 18.41 -4.72 10.44
N THR A 372 18.86 -5.61 9.58
CA THR A 372 20.06 -5.42 8.74
C THR A 372 19.60 -5.11 7.32
N TYR A 373 20.10 -4.05 6.71
CA TYR A 373 19.68 -3.62 5.38
C TYR A 373 20.85 -3.10 4.55
N ASP A 374 20.69 -3.17 3.22
CA ASP A 374 21.50 -2.46 2.25
C ASP A 374 20.83 -1.13 1.91
N ALA A 375 21.48 -0.03 2.28
CA ALA A 375 20.90 1.30 2.11
C ALA A 375 20.67 1.66 0.63
N ALA A 376 21.53 1.17 -0.30
CA ALA A 376 21.35 1.44 -1.72
C ALA A 376 20.08 0.77 -2.28
N LEU A 377 19.85 -0.48 -1.87
CA LEU A 377 18.62 -1.19 -2.24
C LEU A 377 17.37 -0.57 -1.60
N VAL A 378 17.47 -0.08 -0.35
CA VAL A 378 16.40 0.69 0.30
C VAL A 378 16.06 1.93 -0.52
N ALA A 379 17.08 2.73 -0.92
CA ALA A 379 16.85 3.93 -1.73
C ALA A 379 16.19 3.60 -3.07
N GLU A 380 16.60 2.51 -3.70
CA GLU A 380 16.01 2.07 -4.96
C GLU A 380 14.52 1.72 -4.81
N ARG A 381 14.16 1.02 -3.75
CA ARG A 381 12.75 0.70 -3.43
C ARG A 381 11.92 1.95 -3.11
N LEU A 382 12.54 2.98 -2.55
CA LEU A 382 11.88 4.24 -2.23
C LEU A 382 11.76 5.22 -3.43
N LYS A 383 12.38 4.94 -4.58
CA LYS A 383 12.31 5.81 -5.77
C LYS A 383 10.90 6.24 -6.19
N PRO A 384 9.85 5.39 -6.13
CA PRO A 384 8.49 5.83 -6.46
C PRO A 384 7.99 7.01 -5.62
N TRP A 385 8.51 7.16 -4.38
CA TRP A 385 8.12 8.23 -3.45
C TRP A 385 9.14 9.36 -3.36
N THR A 386 10.42 9.09 -3.64
CA THR A 386 11.51 10.05 -3.48
C THR A 386 12.08 10.54 -4.81
N ALA A 387 11.64 9.98 -5.93
CA ALA A 387 12.24 10.17 -7.25
C ALA A 387 13.77 9.94 -7.19
N SER A 388 14.57 10.80 -7.81
CA SER A 388 16.04 10.73 -7.77
C SER A 388 16.66 11.61 -6.66
N TYR A 389 15.85 12.14 -5.75
CA TYR A 389 16.32 13.08 -4.72
C TYR A 389 17.02 12.41 -3.54
N LEU A 390 16.90 11.08 -3.40
CA LEU A 390 17.52 10.30 -2.35
C LEU A 390 18.44 9.24 -2.96
N ALA A 391 19.72 9.29 -2.65
CA ALA A 391 20.67 8.20 -2.88
C ALA A 391 21.40 7.95 -1.57
N ILE A 392 21.39 6.71 -1.08
CA ILE A 392 22.10 6.30 0.14
C ILE A 392 22.88 5.02 -0.11
N GLN A 393 24.00 4.83 0.60
CA GLN A 393 24.87 3.68 0.46
C GLN A 393 25.37 3.20 1.82
N GLY A 394 25.64 1.90 1.92
CA GLY A 394 26.19 1.25 3.10
C GLY A 394 25.27 0.15 3.64
N GLN A 395 25.88 -0.80 4.35
CA GLN A 395 25.13 -1.81 5.09
C GLN A 395 25.05 -1.43 6.56
N ARG A 396 23.88 -1.57 7.14
CA ARG A 396 23.61 -1.23 8.54
C ARG A 396 22.78 -2.29 9.23
N THR A 397 23.06 -2.44 10.51
CA THR A 397 22.22 -3.22 11.44
C THR A 397 21.76 -2.29 12.54
N GLN A 398 20.44 -2.15 12.66
CA GLN A 398 19.80 -1.23 13.60
C GLN A 398 18.85 -1.99 14.53
N PRO A 399 18.83 -1.67 15.82
CA PRO A 399 17.86 -2.24 16.73
C PRO A 399 16.46 -1.72 16.40
N VAL A 400 15.47 -2.59 16.55
CA VAL A 400 14.06 -2.24 16.43
C VAL A 400 13.29 -2.76 17.63
N GLU A 401 12.49 -1.89 18.22
CA GLU A 401 11.53 -2.23 19.27
C GLU A 401 10.12 -1.85 18.80
N ILE A 402 9.19 -2.78 18.91
CA ILE A 402 7.79 -2.60 18.54
C ILE A 402 6.93 -3.01 19.72
N ASN A 403 6.03 -2.14 20.15
CA ASN A 403 4.99 -2.42 21.13
C ASN A 403 3.65 -2.07 20.47
N TRP A 404 2.75 -3.02 20.45
CA TRP A 404 1.40 -2.80 19.97
C TRP A 404 0.40 -3.32 21.00
N THR A 405 -0.68 -2.57 21.19
CA THR A 405 -1.73 -2.95 22.11
C THR A 405 -3.07 -2.79 21.41
N SER A 406 -3.91 -3.84 21.42
CA SER A 406 -5.26 -3.72 20.85
C SER A 406 -6.04 -2.63 21.57
N ASN A 407 -6.75 -1.81 20.80
CA ASN A 407 -7.61 -0.77 21.35
C ASN A 407 -9.02 -1.34 21.52
N SER A 408 -9.67 -1.07 22.65
CA SER A 408 -11.06 -1.47 22.91
C SER A 408 -12.08 -0.67 22.06
N ASN A 409 -11.64 0.44 21.43
CA ASN A 409 -12.48 1.24 20.54
C ASN A 409 -12.42 0.66 19.12
N PRO A 410 -13.52 0.10 18.57
CA PRO A 410 -13.54 -0.49 17.23
C PRO A 410 -13.31 0.52 16.10
N ASN A 411 -13.42 1.82 16.36
CA ASN A 411 -13.20 2.89 15.37
C ASN A 411 -11.76 3.43 15.37
N SER A 412 -10.90 2.97 16.29
CA SER A 412 -9.50 3.43 16.31
C SER A 412 -8.66 2.72 15.27
N SER A 413 -7.75 3.47 14.64
CA SER A 413 -6.76 2.90 13.73
C SER A 413 -5.76 2.01 14.50
N TRP A 414 -5.36 0.89 13.91
CA TRP A 414 -4.29 0.04 14.45
C TRP A 414 -2.98 0.83 14.68
N ALA A 415 -2.76 1.86 13.88
CA ALA A 415 -1.57 2.71 13.93
C ALA A 415 -1.52 3.58 15.20
N GLU A 416 -2.69 3.98 15.76
CA GLU A 416 -2.76 4.75 17.01
C GLU A 416 -2.24 3.96 18.21
N SER A 417 -2.34 2.65 18.16
CA SER A 417 -1.88 1.76 19.23
C SER A 417 -0.44 1.27 19.04
N LEU A 418 0.18 1.62 17.91
CA LEU A 418 1.54 1.21 17.56
C LEU A 418 2.56 2.17 18.18
N GLN A 419 3.52 1.61 18.90
CA GLN A 419 4.73 2.29 19.31
C GLN A 419 5.93 1.55 18.74
N ALA A 420 6.80 2.26 18.02
CA ALA A 420 8.02 1.67 17.50
C ALA A 420 9.21 2.62 17.65
N LYS A 421 10.38 2.05 17.86
CA LYS A 421 11.65 2.77 17.92
C LYS A 421 12.68 2.04 17.08
N SER A 422 13.39 2.81 16.27
CA SER A 422 14.51 2.33 15.46
C SER A 422 15.39 3.50 15.06
N SER A 423 16.35 3.26 14.17
CA SER A 423 17.11 4.29 13.48
C SER A 423 17.39 3.85 12.04
N ILE A 424 17.67 4.81 11.18
CA ILE A 424 18.20 4.57 9.83
C ILE A 424 19.57 5.20 9.71
N GLY A 425 20.55 4.45 9.24
CA GLY A 425 21.90 4.92 9.05
C GLY A 425 22.43 4.57 7.68
N TRP A 426 23.49 5.27 7.26
CA TRP A 426 24.21 5.09 6.01
C TRP A 426 25.68 5.43 6.15
N ASP A 427 26.50 5.00 5.19
CA ASP A 427 27.91 5.40 5.10
C ASP A 427 28.08 6.67 4.28
N GLN A 428 27.32 6.80 3.21
CA GLN A 428 27.26 7.97 2.35
C GLN A 428 25.81 8.16 1.87
N ALA A 429 25.40 9.41 1.76
CA ALA A 429 24.13 9.76 1.18
C ALA A 429 24.24 11.01 0.30
N ASN A 430 23.32 11.14 -0.64
CA ASN A 430 23.02 12.38 -1.34
C ASN A 430 21.53 12.64 -1.18
N LEU A 431 21.20 13.68 -0.46
CA LEU A 431 19.81 14.11 -0.25
C LEU A 431 19.61 15.44 -0.96
N ILE A 432 18.72 15.47 -1.94
CA ILE A 432 18.38 16.67 -2.71
C ILE A 432 19.61 17.40 -3.32
N GLY A 433 20.65 16.63 -3.68
CA GLY A 433 21.91 17.18 -4.23
C GLY A 433 22.94 17.59 -3.17
N ILE A 434 22.67 17.34 -1.89
CA ILE A 434 23.61 17.62 -0.79
C ILE A 434 24.32 16.32 -0.42
N PRO A 435 25.63 16.22 -0.56
CA PRO A 435 26.39 15.05 -0.12
C PRO A 435 26.48 15.01 1.42
N ILE A 436 26.14 13.86 1.98
CA ILE A 436 26.10 13.61 3.43
C ILE A 436 27.05 12.44 3.73
N GLY A 437 27.92 12.61 4.69
CA GLY A 437 28.77 11.55 5.21
C GLY A 437 28.03 10.53 6.06
N LYS A 438 28.78 9.63 6.67
CA LYS A 438 28.24 8.61 7.58
C LYS A 438 27.39 9.24 8.67
N SER A 439 26.15 8.82 8.77
CA SER A 439 25.19 9.38 9.73
C SER A 439 24.12 8.35 10.12
N GLU A 440 23.41 8.64 11.20
CA GLU A 440 22.32 7.85 11.72
C GLU A 440 21.20 8.77 12.23
N VAL A 441 19.96 8.41 11.94
CA VAL A 441 18.77 9.19 12.21
C VAL A 441 17.76 8.37 13.01
N PRO A 442 17.31 8.83 14.18
CA PRO A 442 16.32 8.14 14.96
C PRO A 442 14.93 8.20 14.31
N LEU A 443 14.21 7.08 14.38
CA LEU A 443 12.85 6.92 13.92
C LEU A 443 11.97 6.46 15.08
N ARG A 444 10.80 7.09 15.23
CA ARG A 444 9.81 6.70 16.24
C ARG A 444 8.42 6.68 15.63
N ILE A 445 7.61 5.76 16.09
CA ILE A 445 6.17 5.75 15.83
C ILE A 445 5.49 5.81 17.19
N GLU A 446 4.61 6.76 17.39
CA GLU A 446 3.85 6.95 18.62
C GLU A 446 2.47 7.52 18.29
N ASN A 447 1.40 6.90 18.78
CA ASN A 447 0.01 7.38 18.63
C ASN A 447 -0.41 7.67 17.19
N GLY A 448 -0.02 6.81 16.26
CA GLY A 448 -0.32 6.99 14.83
C GLY A 448 0.54 8.01 14.10
N HIS A 449 1.58 8.54 14.76
CA HIS A 449 2.53 9.48 14.18
C HIS A 449 3.91 8.86 14.02
N PHE A 450 4.48 9.06 12.86
CA PHE A 450 5.89 8.79 12.57
C PHE A 450 6.70 10.07 12.86
N LEU A 451 7.66 9.97 13.76
CA LEU A 451 8.46 11.09 14.22
C LEU A 451 9.93 10.87 13.88
N THR A 452 10.56 11.87 13.28
CA THR A 452 12.01 11.88 13.10
C THR A 452 12.57 13.29 13.24
N LYS A 453 13.63 13.41 14.01
CA LYS A 453 14.37 14.67 14.20
C LYS A 453 15.86 14.40 14.07
N ALA A 454 16.53 15.17 13.22
CA ALA A 454 17.96 15.04 13.02
C ALA A 454 18.64 16.41 12.81
N GLU A 455 19.91 16.46 13.20
CA GLU A 455 20.87 17.49 12.81
C GLU A 455 22.14 16.79 12.31
N ILE A 456 22.46 17.00 11.05
CA ILE A 456 23.56 16.31 10.36
C ILE A 456 24.54 17.36 9.84
N PRO A 457 25.83 17.31 10.20
CA PRO A 457 26.84 18.18 9.63
C PRO A 457 27.09 17.80 8.15
N VAL A 458 27.12 18.78 7.28
CA VAL A 458 27.38 18.60 5.84
C VAL A 458 28.32 19.69 5.35
N SER A 459 29.46 19.28 4.73
CA SER A 459 30.44 20.25 4.23
C SER A 459 30.73 21.37 5.24
N GLN A 460 30.33 22.61 4.94
CA GLN A 460 30.52 23.80 5.79
C GLN A 460 29.28 24.17 6.60
N GLY A 461 28.21 23.41 6.51
CA GLY A 461 26.93 23.71 7.11
C GLY A 461 26.27 22.52 7.78
N LYS A 462 24.95 22.61 7.93
CA LYS A 462 24.14 21.59 8.61
C LYS A 462 22.82 21.36 7.88
N LEU A 463 22.36 20.13 7.90
CA LEU A 463 20.99 19.74 7.58
C LEU A 463 20.22 19.45 8.85
N ARG A 464 19.01 19.96 8.96
CA ARG A 464 18.10 19.70 10.07
C ARG A 464 16.73 19.34 9.54
N TRP A 465 16.02 18.48 10.24
CA TRP A 465 14.59 18.26 10.03
C TRP A 465 13.92 17.84 11.33
N ASN A 466 12.63 18.10 11.39
CA ASN A 466 11.75 17.72 12.48
C ASN A 466 10.39 17.35 11.86
N LEU A 467 10.32 16.10 11.37
CA LEU A 467 9.19 15.60 10.63
C LEU A 467 8.21 14.87 11.55
N ASP A 468 6.94 15.13 11.31
CA ASP A 468 5.81 14.51 11.99
C ASP A 468 4.84 13.99 10.90
N GLY A 469 4.84 12.67 10.70
CA GLY A 469 4.00 12.02 9.69
C GLY A 469 2.79 11.35 10.33
N ASN A 470 1.59 11.75 9.97
CA ASN A 470 0.36 11.11 10.42
C ASN A 470 0.10 9.85 9.58
N ILE A 471 0.45 8.66 10.13
CA ILE A 471 0.24 7.36 9.48
C ILE A 471 -1.14 6.77 9.76
N ALA A 472 -1.88 7.30 10.73
CA ALA A 472 -3.27 6.93 11.00
C ALA A 472 -4.26 7.72 10.12
N GLY A 473 -3.82 8.84 9.54
CA GLY A 473 -4.65 9.72 8.70
C GLY A 473 -4.79 9.21 7.27
N THR A 474 -5.90 9.56 6.64
CA THR A 474 -6.15 9.28 5.23
C THR A 474 -6.48 10.59 4.52
N PRO A 475 -5.61 11.09 3.62
CA PRO A 475 -4.34 10.52 3.17
C PRO A 475 -3.20 10.65 4.20
N LEU A 476 -2.16 9.83 4.04
CA LEU A 476 -0.89 9.99 4.76
C LEU A 476 -0.35 11.40 4.53
N SER A 477 0.00 12.11 5.58
CA SER A 477 0.59 13.44 5.50
C SER A 477 1.84 13.54 6.37
N ILE A 478 2.83 14.29 5.90
CA ILE A 478 4.09 14.55 6.62
C ILE A 478 4.22 16.06 6.79
N VAL A 479 4.40 16.48 8.02
CA VAL A 479 4.57 17.89 8.39
C VAL A 479 6.01 18.12 8.81
N GLN A 480 6.69 19.09 8.17
CA GLN A 480 7.94 19.64 8.65
C GLN A 480 7.62 20.80 9.60
N LYS A 481 8.04 20.70 10.84
CA LYS A 481 7.88 21.81 11.81
C LYS A 481 8.78 22.99 11.42
N PRO A 482 8.39 24.24 11.77
CA PRO A 482 9.16 25.43 11.42
C PRO A 482 10.62 25.32 11.90
N GLU A 483 11.55 25.34 10.94
CA GLU A 483 12.99 25.17 11.21
C GLU A 483 13.84 25.62 10.00
N THR A 484 15.10 25.99 10.28
CA THR A 484 16.13 26.15 9.24
C THR A 484 16.62 24.73 8.85
N VAL A 485 16.06 24.18 7.75
CA VAL A 485 16.34 22.81 7.32
C VAL A 485 17.70 22.66 6.63
N ILE A 486 18.16 23.70 5.94
CA ILE A 486 19.48 23.82 5.34
C ILE A 486 20.14 25.03 5.94
N ASP A 487 21.31 24.90 6.51
CA ASP A 487 22.00 25.99 7.20
C ASP A 487 23.44 26.14 6.66
N ASN A 488 23.69 27.20 5.92
CA ASN A 488 24.98 27.60 5.33
C ASN A 488 25.65 26.48 4.52
N VAL A 489 24.93 25.84 3.62
CA VAL A 489 25.43 24.73 2.79
C VAL A 489 25.87 25.26 1.43
N ALA A 490 27.02 24.75 0.93
CA ALA A 490 27.51 25.09 -0.41
C ALA A 490 26.52 24.66 -1.50
N ILE A 491 26.27 25.54 -2.46
CA ILE A 491 25.39 25.25 -3.60
C ILE A 491 26.12 24.27 -4.53
N THR A 492 25.45 23.19 -4.91
CA THR A 492 25.98 22.18 -5.83
C THR A 492 25.26 22.22 -7.17
N PRO A 493 25.91 21.80 -8.29
CA PRO A 493 25.22 21.67 -9.57
C PRO A 493 24.02 20.72 -9.51
N GLN A 494 24.08 19.68 -8.69
CA GLN A 494 22.97 18.73 -8.50
C GLN A 494 21.75 19.40 -7.82
N MET A 495 21.98 20.30 -6.87
CA MET A 495 20.90 21.10 -6.28
C MET A 495 20.26 21.99 -7.35
N CYS A 496 21.07 22.60 -8.23
CA CYS A 496 20.62 23.47 -9.31
C CYS A 496 19.78 22.70 -10.36
N GLN A 497 20.16 21.49 -10.70
CA GLN A 497 19.39 20.60 -11.59
C GLN A 497 18.16 20.01 -10.91
N GLY A 498 18.20 19.85 -9.59
CA GLY A 498 17.12 19.28 -8.76
C GLY A 498 16.05 20.31 -8.37
N TRP A 499 15.93 20.56 -7.09
CA TRP A 499 14.86 21.35 -6.49
C TRP A 499 15.10 22.88 -6.59
N LEU A 500 16.38 23.31 -6.60
CA LEU A 500 16.71 24.72 -6.51
C LEU A 500 16.25 25.51 -7.76
N LYS A 501 16.14 24.84 -8.91
CA LYS A 501 15.57 25.41 -10.14
C LYS A 501 14.14 25.92 -10.01
N TYR A 502 13.37 25.39 -9.06
CA TYR A 502 12.00 25.80 -8.82
C TYR A 502 11.93 27.03 -7.89
N VAL A 503 12.77 27.06 -6.85
CA VAL A 503 12.81 28.16 -5.87
C VAL A 503 13.63 29.34 -6.36
N ALA A 504 14.76 29.05 -7.00
CA ALA A 504 15.68 30.03 -7.57
C ALA A 504 15.95 29.71 -9.06
N PRO A 505 15.03 30.02 -9.97
CA PRO A 505 15.10 29.60 -11.38
C PRO A 505 16.36 30.04 -12.12
N LEU A 506 17.02 31.11 -11.66
CA LEU A 506 18.32 31.55 -12.19
C LEU A 506 19.39 30.45 -12.09
N LEU A 507 19.33 29.64 -11.05
CA LEU A 507 20.27 28.55 -10.80
C LEU A 507 19.96 27.27 -11.59
N ALA A 508 18.91 27.31 -12.41
CA ALA A 508 18.51 26.16 -13.21
C ALA A 508 19.57 25.78 -14.25
N GLU A 509 19.93 24.50 -14.30
CA GLU A 509 20.85 23.92 -15.30
C GLU A 509 22.21 24.66 -15.39
N VAL A 510 22.62 25.35 -14.33
CA VAL A 510 23.90 26.04 -14.27
C VAL A 510 25.02 25.04 -14.17
N THR A 511 26.07 25.23 -15.01
CA THR A 511 27.23 24.33 -15.06
C THR A 511 28.24 24.58 -13.95
N SER A 512 28.26 25.80 -13.40
CA SER A 512 29.15 26.20 -12.31
C SER A 512 28.48 27.23 -11.40
N VAL A 513 28.61 27.03 -10.10
CA VAL A 513 28.09 27.94 -9.09
C VAL A 513 29.02 27.95 -7.89
N GLN A 514 29.23 29.12 -7.31
CA GLN A 514 30.03 29.31 -6.10
C GLN A 514 29.21 30.16 -5.13
N GLY A 515 29.01 29.67 -3.92
CA GLY A 515 28.23 30.33 -2.88
C GLY A 515 27.58 29.34 -1.95
N ASN A 516 26.99 29.87 -0.89
CA ASN A 516 26.27 29.10 0.13
C ASN A 516 24.81 29.56 0.21
N LEU A 517 23.97 28.67 0.68
CA LEU A 517 22.57 29.00 0.97
C LEU A 517 22.11 28.42 2.31
N SER A 518 21.08 29.02 2.85
CA SER A 518 20.26 28.47 3.91
C SER A 518 18.80 28.44 3.48
N LEU A 519 18.06 27.42 3.92
CA LEU A 519 16.65 27.24 3.65
C LEU A 519 15.89 27.11 4.95
N LYS A 520 15.01 28.06 5.22
CA LYS A 520 14.10 28.03 6.35
C LYS A 520 12.73 27.60 5.84
N ILE A 521 12.13 26.63 6.49
CA ILE A 521 10.74 26.23 6.27
C ILE A 521 9.91 26.83 7.41
N ASP A 522 8.87 27.57 7.06
CA ASP A 522 7.89 28.10 8.00
C ASP A 522 6.68 27.17 8.12
N GLU A 523 6.29 26.52 7.04
CA GLU A 523 5.23 25.53 6.97
C GLU A 523 5.50 24.57 5.82
N ALA A 524 5.42 23.25 6.08
CA ALA A 524 5.40 22.28 5.00
C ALA A 524 4.47 21.11 5.35
N ILE A 525 3.52 20.87 4.47
CA ILE A 525 2.63 19.72 4.50
C ILE A 525 2.84 18.96 3.18
N ILE A 526 3.40 17.76 3.31
CA ILE A 526 3.71 16.89 2.19
C ILE A 526 2.73 15.73 2.21
N VAL A 527 2.00 15.53 1.12
CA VAL A 527 1.13 14.39 0.89
C VAL A 527 1.85 13.49 -0.12
N PRO A 528 2.44 12.37 0.30
CA PRO A 528 3.12 11.46 -0.61
C PRO A 528 2.17 11.00 -1.73
N LEU A 529 2.68 10.94 -2.96
CA LEU A 529 1.95 10.55 -4.18
C LEU A 529 0.86 11.53 -4.65
N ASP A 530 0.69 12.69 -4.01
CA ASP A 530 -0.26 13.73 -4.43
C ASP A 530 0.44 15.10 -4.46
N LEU A 531 1.28 15.31 -5.48
CA LEU A 531 2.07 16.54 -5.65
C LEU A 531 1.22 17.83 -5.65
N PRO A 532 0.03 17.89 -6.26
CA PRO A 532 -0.82 19.08 -6.21
C PRO A 532 -1.30 19.48 -4.81
N LYS A 533 -1.40 18.56 -3.87
CA LYS A 533 -1.83 18.83 -2.49
C LYS A 533 -0.71 19.26 -1.55
N GLN A 534 0.52 19.31 -2.04
CA GLN A 534 1.64 19.79 -1.22
C GLN A 534 1.54 21.30 -1.00
N THR A 535 1.81 21.70 0.24
CA THR A 535 1.93 23.11 0.62
C THR A 535 3.26 23.30 1.33
N VAL A 536 4.12 24.19 0.80
CA VAL A 536 5.39 24.51 1.45
C VAL A 536 5.59 26.02 1.39
N ARG A 537 5.84 26.62 2.53
CA ARG A 537 6.21 28.05 2.65
C ARG A 537 7.54 28.17 3.35
N GLY A 538 8.35 29.08 2.88
CA GLY A 538 9.65 29.29 3.48
C GLY A 538 10.43 30.46 2.89
N GLU A 539 11.66 30.54 3.34
CA GLU A 539 12.62 31.59 2.95
C GLU A 539 13.94 30.93 2.53
N LEU A 540 14.38 31.23 1.32
CA LEU A 540 15.72 30.91 0.85
C LEU A 540 16.64 32.11 1.13
N MET A 541 17.65 31.91 1.96
CA MET A 541 18.72 32.89 2.17
C MET A 541 19.94 32.50 1.34
N VAL A 542 20.29 33.34 0.40
CA VAL A 542 21.54 33.23 -0.39
C VAL A 542 22.61 34.07 0.33
N HIS A 543 23.73 33.46 0.72
CA HIS A 543 24.85 34.15 1.40
C HIS A 543 25.84 34.78 0.42
N GLY A 544 25.35 35.13 -0.78
CA GLY A 544 26.16 35.54 -1.92
C GLY A 544 26.54 34.38 -2.80
N ALA A 545 26.26 34.47 -4.10
CA ALA A 545 26.63 33.45 -5.06
C ALA A 545 27.05 34.03 -6.39
N ASN A 546 28.06 33.42 -7.03
CA ASN A 546 28.45 33.62 -8.40
C ASN A 546 27.86 32.51 -9.26
N VAL A 547 27.10 32.91 -10.28
CA VAL A 547 26.33 31.99 -11.12
C VAL A 547 26.92 32.03 -12.52
N GLY A 548 27.39 30.88 -12.99
CA GLY A 548 27.94 30.69 -14.34
C GLY A 548 26.86 30.55 -15.43
N PRO A 549 27.26 30.13 -16.62
CA PRO A 549 26.35 29.94 -17.72
C PRO A 549 25.22 28.96 -17.44
N GLY A 550 24.01 29.33 -17.89
CA GLY A 550 22.82 28.53 -17.80
C GLY A 550 21.68 29.14 -18.60
N PRO A 551 20.63 28.41 -18.96
CA PRO A 551 19.60 28.89 -19.92
C PRO A 551 18.96 30.21 -19.52
N LEU A 552 18.59 30.41 -18.29
CA LEU A 552 18.00 31.64 -17.80
C LEU A 552 19.05 32.73 -17.58
N ALA A 553 20.24 32.37 -17.07
CA ALA A 553 21.34 33.30 -16.92
C ALA A 553 21.74 33.90 -18.26
N ASP A 554 21.81 33.13 -19.34
CA ASP A 554 22.13 33.60 -20.67
C ASP A 554 21.06 34.58 -21.21
N GLN A 555 19.77 34.30 -21.01
CA GLN A 555 18.68 35.21 -21.39
C GLN A 555 18.77 36.55 -20.63
N LEU A 556 19.09 36.52 -19.35
CA LEU A 556 19.26 37.74 -18.56
C LEU A 556 20.50 38.52 -18.96
N LEU A 557 21.61 37.88 -19.35
CA LEU A 557 22.77 38.53 -19.89
C LEU A 557 22.47 39.22 -21.23
N ILE A 558 21.66 38.62 -22.11
CA ILE A 558 21.18 39.23 -23.32
C ILE A 558 20.33 40.48 -22.98
N LEU A 559 19.43 40.40 -22.02
CA LEU A 559 18.64 41.55 -21.55
C LEU A 559 19.53 42.69 -21.06
N VAL A 560 20.56 42.36 -20.26
CA VAL A 560 21.54 43.34 -19.76
C VAL A 560 22.30 44.01 -20.89
N GLN A 561 22.73 43.28 -21.92
CA GLN A 561 23.39 43.84 -23.09
C GLN A 561 22.45 44.80 -23.85
N GLN A 562 21.19 44.46 -24.01
CA GLN A 562 20.22 45.35 -24.65
C GLN A 562 20.00 46.64 -23.86
N ILE A 563 19.88 46.53 -22.52
CA ILE A 563 19.77 47.72 -21.65
C ILE A 563 21.03 48.56 -21.70
N ARG A 564 22.22 48.00 -21.74
CA ARG A 564 23.49 48.72 -21.91
C ARG A 564 23.58 49.43 -23.27
N ASN A 565 23.13 48.75 -24.32
CA ASN A 565 23.06 49.38 -25.67
C ASN A 565 22.07 50.53 -25.70
N PHE A 566 20.91 50.40 -25.05
CA PHE A 566 19.94 51.49 -24.90
C PHE A 566 20.54 52.71 -24.15
N ARG A 567 21.34 52.48 -23.10
CA ARG A 567 22.04 53.50 -22.30
C ARG A 567 23.12 54.25 -23.11
N LYS A 568 23.86 53.57 -23.99
CA LYS A 568 24.95 54.19 -24.76
C LYS A 568 24.45 55.15 -25.86
N GLY A 569 23.15 55.11 -26.23
CA GLY A 569 22.61 55.90 -27.31
C GLY A 569 23.14 55.50 -28.66
N VAL A 570 22.42 55.94 -29.69
CA VAL A 570 22.78 55.74 -31.12
C VAL A 570 24.08 56.49 -31.46
N GLY A 571 25.19 55.76 -31.65
CA GLY A 571 26.39 56.31 -32.19
C GLY A 571 27.74 56.02 -31.49
N ALA A 572 27.76 55.32 -30.40
CA ALA A 572 29.03 54.95 -29.75
C ALA A 572 29.56 53.58 -30.30
N ALA A 573 30.64 53.62 -31.03
CA ALA A 573 31.37 52.49 -31.55
C ALA A 573 31.88 51.61 -30.40
N ASP A 574 31.89 50.34 -30.65
CA ASP A 574 32.34 49.23 -29.78
C ASP A 574 33.62 49.50 -29.00
N GLY A 575 33.50 49.93 -27.75
CA GLY A 575 34.52 49.71 -26.75
C GLY A 575 34.21 48.36 -26.12
N GLY A 576 34.88 47.30 -26.52
CA GLY A 576 34.71 45.95 -26.01
C GLY A 576 34.92 45.85 -24.48
N GLY A 577 33.86 46.11 -23.76
CA GLY A 577 33.77 45.65 -22.37
C GLY A 577 33.61 44.16 -22.41
N ALA A 578 34.55 43.44 -21.80
CA ALA A 578 34.50 42.01 -21.63
C ALA A 578 33.09 41.60 -21.15
N ALA A 579 32.43 40.75 -21.91
CA ALA A 579 31.15 40.19 -21.50
C ALA A 579 31.37 39.50 -20.18
N THR A 580 30.79 40.01 -19.09
CA THR A 580 30.77 39.34 -17.80
C THR A 580 30.03 38.02 -18.01
N SER A 581 30.74 36.90 -18.01
CA SER A 581 30.17 35.57 -18.19
C SER A 581 29.45 35.06 -16.92
N TRP A 582 29.48 35.85 -15.86
CA TRP A 582 28.95 35.48 -14.57
C TRP A 582 27.92 36.46 -14.06
N LEU A 583 26.82 35.95 -13.52
CA LEU A 583 25.86 36.74 -12.75
C LEU A 583 26.19 36.62 -11.26
N GLN A 584 25.91 37.65 -10.50
CA GLN A 584 26.09 37.66 -9.05
C GLN A 584 24.72 37.70 -8.38
N MET A 585 24.55 36.86 -7.39
CA MET A 585 23.43 36.98 -6.48
C MET A 585 23.99 37.56 -5.17
N PRO A 586 23.62 38.78 -4.77
CA PRO A 586 24.03 39.33 -3.50
C PRO A 586 23.43 38.58 -2.33
N GLU A 587 23.93 38.83 -1.12
CA GLU A 587 23.27 38.31 0.07
C GLU A 587 21.83 38.85 0.13
N GLN A 588 20.88 37.89 0.18
CA GLN A 588 19.45 38.21 0.10
C GLN A 588 18.58 37.08 0.68
N ARG A 589 17.37 37.48 1.04
CA ARG A 589 16.29 36.56 1.47
C ARG A 589 15.18 36.56 0.43
N VAL A 590 14.82 35.37 -0.05
CA VAL A 590 13.80 35.16 -1.04
C VAL A 590 12.69 34.30 -0.46
N GLN A 591 11.52 34.91 -0.25
CA GLN A 591 10.34 34.18 0.17
C GLN A 591 9.79 33.34 -0.98
N PHE A 592 9.40 32.10 -0.68
CA PHE A 592 8.77 31.21 -1.65
C PHE A 592 7.54 30.52 -1.06
N ASP A 593 6.63 30.15 -1.94
CA ASP A 593 5.39 29.46 -1.64
C ASP A 593 5.14 28.37 -2.69
N VAL A 594 4.91 27.14 -2.24
CA VAL A 594 4.58 25.99 -3.11
C VAL A 594 3.10 25.67 -2.93
N GLN A 595 2.32 25.86 -3.97
CA GLN A 595 0.90 25.54 -3.99
C GLN A 595 0.48 25.05 -5.37
N GLN A 596 -0.44 24.10 -5.43
CA GLN A 596 -1.04 23.59 -6.68
C GLN A 596 0.00 23.20 -7.74
N GLY A 597 1.14 22.63 -7.33
CA GLY A 597 2.20 22.22 -8.22
C GLY A 597 3.01 23.38 -8.83
N ARG A 598 2.96 24.58 -8.25
CA ARG A 598 3.80 25.72 -8.64
C ARG A 598 4.57 26.28 -7.46
N VAL A 599 5.79 26.70 -7.70
CA VAL A 599 6.67 27.36 -6.73
C VAL A 599 6.74 28.84 -7.11
N ALA A 600 6.17 29.69 -6.30
CA ALA A 600 6.22 31.13 -6.47
C ALA A 600 7.34 31.75 -5.63
N HIS A 601 8.05 32.74 -6.16
CA HIS A 601 9.02 33.56 -5.44
C HIS A 601 8.83 35.04 -5.70
N LYS A 602 9.34 35.88 -4.76
CA LYS A 602 9.23 37.35 -4.86
C LYS A 602 10.59 38.00 -4.69
N ASN A 603 10.85 39.02 -5.53
CA ASN A 603 11.97 39.95 -5.38
C ASN A 603 13.37 39.30 -5.28
N MET A 604 13.63 38.27 -6.09
CA MET A 604 14.98 37.72 -6.19
C MET A 604 15.88 38.67 -6.95
N GLN A 605 16.93 39.14 -6.32
CA GLN A 605 17.88 40.09 -6.87
C GLN A 605 19.04 39.43 -7.58
N ILE A 606 19.40 39.92 -8.75
CA ILE A 606 20.47 39.43 -9.59
C ILE A 606 21.28 40.63 -10.04
N GLN A 607 22.58 40.54 -10.03
CA GLN A 607 23.49 41.60 -10.47
C GLN A 607 24.34 41.14 -11.66
N ALA A 608 24.34 41.87 -12.73
CA ALA A 608 25.17 41.64 -13.92
C ALA A 608 26.02 42.90 -14.19
N GLY A 609 27.17 42.97 -13.53
CA GLY A 609 28.00 44.16 -13.51
C GLY A 609 27.29 45.31 -12.81
N ASP A 610 26.97 46.39 -13.55
CA ASP A 610 26.26 47.58 -13.06
C ASP A 610 24.74 47.49 -13.14
N VAL A 611 24.18 46.42 -13.68
CA VAL A 611 22.74 46.24 -13.85
C VAL A 611 22.18 45.32 -12.77
N VAL A 612 21.18 45.80 -12.05
CA VAL A 612 20.43 45.03 -11.07
C VAL A 612 19.10 44.61 -11.68
N ILE A 613 18.78 43.34 -11.56
CA ILE A 613 17.55 42.73 -12.06
C ILE A 613 16.83 42.10 -10.87
N ASN A 614 15.55 42.40 -10.71
CA ASN A 614 14.70 41.69 -9.73
C ASN A 614 13.77 40.76 -10.49
N THR A 615 13.67 39.51 -10.05
CA THR A 615 12.73 38.53 -10.62
C THR A 615 11.65 38.17 -9.61
N SER A 616 10.42 38.03 -10.10
CA SER A 616 9.26 37.59 -9.36
C SER A 616 8.36 36.75 -10.25
N GLY A 617 7.63 35.81 -9.69
CA GLY A 617 6.69 34.94 -10.41
C GLY A 617 6.72 33.53 -9.95
N SER A 618 6.43 32.55 -10.82
CA SER A 618 6.36 31.13 -10.41
C SER A 618 6.91 30.18 -11.48
N VAL A 619 7.31 29.01 -10.99
CA VAL A 619 7.75 27.86 -11.79
C VAL A 619 6.87 26.67 -11.48
N GLY A 620 6.27 26.04 -12.49
CA GLY A 620 5.54 24.79 -12.36
C GLY A 620 6.48 23.61 -12.11
N ILE A 621 6.01 22.56 -11.44
CA ILE A 621 6.77 21.32 -11.28
C ILE A 621 7.04 20.62 -12.62
N ASP A 622 6.27 20.93 -13.66
CA ASP A 622 6.50 20.57 -15.06
C ASP A 622 7.60 21.40 -15.74
N GLY A 623 8.18 22.36 -15.01
CA GLY A 623 9.20 23.29 -15.49
C GLY A 623 8.66 24.53 -16.22
N ALA A 624 7.35 24.72 -16.33
CA ALA A 624 6.76 25.89 -16.99
C ALA A 624 7.06 27.17 -16.21
N LEU A 625 7.61 28.20 -16.92
CA LEU A 625 8.01 29.51 -16.39
C LEU A 625 6.93 30.55 -16.57
N GLU A 626 6.65 31.28 -15.50
CA GLU A 626 5.86 32.52 -15.50
C GLU A 626 6.55 33.54 -14.59
N LEU A 627 7.60 34.19 -15.09
CA LEU A 627 8.39 35.16 -14.34
C LEU A 627 8.33 36.53 -14.98
N ILE A 628 8.61 37.53 -14.17
CA ILE A 628 8.83 38.93 -14.62
C ILE A 628 10.21 39.34 -14.12
N ALA A 629 11.08 39.74 -15.06
CA ALA A 629 12.33 40.41 -14.79
C ALA A 629 12.10 41.91 -14.75
N SER A 630 12.40 42.56 -13.63
CA SER A 630 12.22 43.99 -13.41
C SER A 630 13.57 44.65 -13.22
N VAL A 631 13.90 45.62 -14.07
CA VAL A 631 15.15 46.38 -14.01
C VAL A 631 14.84 47.81 -13.68
N PRO A 632 15.31 48.36 -12.55
CA PRO A 632 15.09 49.76 -12.19
C PRO A 632 15.91 50.65 -13.11
N ILE A 633 15.28 51.66 -13.68
CA ILE A 633 15.96 52.71 -14.48
C ILE A 633 16.68 53.66 -13.52
N GLN A 634 18.01 53.56 -13.51
CA GLN A 634 18.85 54.38 -12.64
C GLN A 634 18.92 55.83 -13.17
N LYS A 635 19.05 56.79 -12.26
CA LYS A 635 19.08 58.21 -12.60
C LYS A 635 20.24 58.58 -13.53
N ASP A 636 21.40 58.00 -13.32
CA ASP A 636 22.60 58.20 -14.15
C ASP A 636 22.45 57.69 -15.61
N TRP A 637 21.49 56.81 -15.86
CA TRP A 637 21.18 56.31 -17.21
C TRP A 637 20.45 57.35 -18.07
N VAL A 638 19.69 58.24 -17.42
CA VAL A 638 18.79 59.19 -18.08
C VAL A 638 19.23 60.64 -17.93
N ASP A 639 20.21 60.95 -17.08
CA ASP A 639 20.69 62.30 -16.82
C ASP A 639 21.22 62.98 -18.05
N LYS A 640 21.78 62.30 -19.06
CA LYS A 640 22.32 62.83 -20.29
C LYS A 640 21.28 63.09 -21.36
N THR A 641 20.04 62.69 -21.16
CA THR A 641 18.96 62.78 -22.15
C THR A 641 17.71 63.36 -21.49
N PRO A 642 17.43 64.65 -21.60
CA PRO A 642 16.33 65.32 -20.92
C PRO A 642 14.96 64.66 -21.13
N ALA A 643 14.73 64.09 -22.30
CA ALA A 643 13.49 63.35 -22.62
C ALA A 643 13.32 62.05 -21.85
N LEU A 644 14.39 61.48 -21.23
CA LEU A 644 14.37 60.26 -20.49
C LEU A 644 14.31 60.49 -18.97
N GLN A 645 14.49 61.72 -18.50
CA GLN A 645 14.54 62.03 -17.04
C GLN A 645 13.23 61.64 -16.32
N SER A 646 12.10 61.72 -17.03
CA SER A 646 10.80 61.29 -16.49
C SER A 646 10.70 59.77 -16.23
N LEU A 647 11.63 58.97 -16.74
CA LEU A 647 11.67 57.54 -16.58
C LEU A 647 12.55 57.12 -15.36
N ALA A 648 13.28 58.07 -14.75
CA ALA A 648 14.10 57.79 -13.59
C ALA A 648 13.26 57.17 -12.44
N GLY A 649 13.68 56.06 -11.92
CA GLY A 649 12.96 55.34 -10.86
C GLY A 649 11.81 54.45 -11.33
N GLN A 650 11.49 54.43 -12.64
CA GLN A 650 10.57 53.45 -13.20
C GLN A 650 11.28 52.09 -13.41
N PHE A 651 10.49 51.04 -13.64
CA PHE A 651 11.00 49.70 -13.88
C PHE A 651 10.73 49.29 -15.33
N ILE A 652 11.75 48.71 -15.95
CA ILE A 652 11.60 47.95 -17.20
C ILE A 652 11.16 46.53 -16.78
N GLN A 653 9.95 46.18 -17.14
CA GLN A 653 9.42 44.83 -16.84
C GLN A 653 9.43 43.98 -18.10
N VAL A 654 10.10 42.84 -18.05
CA VAL A 654 10.21 41.89 -19.17
C VAL A 654 9.67 40.54 -18.72
N PRO A 655 8.55 40.07 -19.28
CA PRO A 655 8.04 38.76 -18.99
C PRO A 655 8.99 37.66 -19.51
N LEU A 656 9.15 36.61 -18.71
CA LEU A 656 9.88 35.39 -19.01
C LEU A 656 8.91 34.24 -19.04
N ARG A 657 8.82 33.57 -20.16
CA ARG A 657 7.91 32.42 -20.38
C ARG A 657 8.68 31.21 -20.91
N GLY A 658 7.98 30.15 -21.29
CA GLY A 658 8.56 28.89 -21.76
C GLY A 658 8.83 27.92 -20.63
N THR A 659 9.98 27.27 -20.65
CA THR A 659 10.36 26.32 -19.60
C THR A 659 11.72 26.69 -19.00
N VAL A 660 12.03 26.12 -17.84
CA VAL A 660 13.32 26.32 -17.16
C VAL A 660 14.51 25.98 -18.06
N GLN A 661 14.38 24.94 -18.92
CA GLN A 661 15.41 24.53 -19.88
C GLN A 661 15.43 25.43 -21.16
N ARG A 662 14.29 26.05 -21.52
CA ARG A 662 14.14 26.87 -22.70
C ARG A 662 13.37 28.16 -22.37
N PRO A 663 13.96 29.05 -21.56
CA PRO A 663 13.32 30.30 -21.20
C PRO A 663 13.29 31.25 -22.42
N GLN A 664 12.22 32.02 -22.51
CA GLN A 664 12.00 32.99 -23.57
C GLN A 664 11.64 34.35 -22.96
N LEU A 665 12.37 35.37 -23.35
CA LEU A 665 12.07 36.78 -23.01
C LEU A 665 11.04 37.36 -23.98
N ASP A 666 10.01 38.02 -23.44
CA ASP A 666 9.04 38.77 -24.22
C ASP A 666 9.51 40.23 -24.35
N TYR A 667 10.09 40.55 -25.50
CA TYR A 667 10.64 41.87 -25.78
C TYR A 667 9.58 42.94 -26.14
N SER A 668 8.29 42.62 -26.17
CA SER A 668 7.22 43.57 -26.49
C SER A 668 7.19 44.77 -25.55
N SER A 669 7.54 44.57 -24.29
CA SER A 669 7.66 45.60 -23.26
C SER A 669 8.79 46.59 -23.54
N LEU A 670 9.93 46.16 -24.07
CA LEU A 670 11.04 47.03 -24.47
C LEU A 670 10.66 47.88 -25.72
N THR A 671 9.95 47.26 -26.64
CA THR A 671 9.45 47.94 -27.84
C THR A 671 8.43 49.02 -27.47
N SER A 672 7.53 48.76 -26.52
CA SER A 672 6.55 49.73 -26.02
C SER A 672 7.22 50.91 -25.29
N LEU A 673 8.27 50.62 -24.49
CA LEU A 673 9.06 51.67 -23.84
C LEU A 673 9.76 52.56 -24.87
N ALA A 674 10.37 52.00 -25.93
CA ALA A 674 10.98 52.73 -27.02
C ALA A 674 9.97 53.59 -27.81
N GLN A 675 8.71 53.12 -27.89
CA GLN A 675 7.61 53.89 -28.48
C GLN A 675 7.14 55.07 -27.62
N GLN A 676 7.13 54.91 -26.29
CA GLN A 676 6.77 56.00 -25.36
C GLN A 676 7.80 57.12 -25.32
N VAL A 677 9.06 56.81 -25.50
CA VAL A 677 10.19 57.79 -25.57
C VAL A 677 10.22 58.58 -26.87
N GLY A 678 9.33 58.31 -27.81
CA GLY A 678 9.24 58.66 -29.19
C GLY A 678 9.55 60.08 -29.66
N THR A 679 10.68 60.22 -30.34
CA THR A 679 10.86 61.02 -31.50
C THR A 679 11.17 60.13 -32.71
N ALA A 680 10.67 60.46 -33.90
CA ALA A 680 10.77 59.63 -35.12
C ALA A 680 12.21 59.22 -35.50
N ALA A 681 13.22 59.97 -35.06
CA ALA A 681 14.66 59.68 -35.28
C ALA A 681 15.18 58.50 -34.35
N LEU A 682 14.73 58.44 -33.11
CA LEU A 682 15.08 57.33 -32.17
C LEU A 682 14.40 56.02 -32.55
N ARG A 683 13.23 56.11 -33.19
CA ARG A 683 12.45 54.93 -33.58
C ARG A 683 13.14 54.11 -34.69
N ASN A 684 13.71 54.72 -35.68
CA ASN A 684 14.38 54.00 -36.75
C ASN A 684 15.74 53.39 -36.34
N GLU A 685 16.45 54.06 -35.46
CA GLU A 685 17.78 53.59 -35.04
C GLU A 685 17.72 52.61 -33.93
N ALA A 686 16.77 52.72 -32.98
CA ALA A 686 16.52 51.70 -31.97
C ALA A 686 16.03 50.36 -32.60
N GLN A 687 15.15 50.48 -33.61
CA GLN A 687 14.65 49.33 -34.36
C GLN A 687 15.75 48.65 -35.19
N LYS A 688 16.64 49.42 -35.84
CA LYS A 688 17.83 48.89 -36.52
C LYS A 688 18.86 48.24 -35.59
N GLN A 689 19.05 48.80 -34.38
CA GLN A 689 19.96 48.23 -33.39
C GLN A 689 19.37 46.95 -32.76
N ILE A 690 18.06 46.87 -32.53
CA ILE A 690 17.35 45.67 -32.07
C ILE A 690 17.41 44.59 -33.17
N GLU A 691 17.15 44.93 -34.44
CA GLU A 691 17.27 44.00 -35.56
C GLU A 691 18.71 43.54 -35.80
N LYS A 692 19.71 44.44 -35.73
CA LYS A 692 21.13 44.07 -35.86
C LYS A 692 21.60 43.21 -34.67
N GLY A 693 21.14 43.50 -33.46
CA GLY A 693 21.41 42.69 -32.27
C GLY A 693 20.80 41.28 -32.38
N MET A 694 19.52 41.23 -32.79
CA MET A 694 18.85 39.94 -33.03
C MET A 694 19.51 39.14 -34.15
N ASN A 695 19.84 39.74 -35.28
CA ASN A 695 20.48 39.05 -36.41
C ASN A 695 21.92 38.60 -36.13
N LYS A 696 22.64 39.29 -35.27
CA LYS A 696 24.02 38.95 -34.90
C LYS A 696 24.09 37.80 -33.87
N PHE A 697 23.07 37.66 -33.01
CA PHE A 697 22.96 36.59 -32.02
C PHE A 697 22.13 35.40 -32.49
N LEU A 698 21.15 35.58 -33.35
CA LEU A 698 20.33 34.51 -33.93
C LEU A 698 20.90 33.96 -35.25
N GLY A 699 22.00 34.51 -35.77
CA GLY A 699 22.64 34.06 -36.99
C GLY A 699 22.96 32.55 -37.05
N PRO A 700 23.44 31.94 -36.00
CA PRO A 700 23.62 30.49 -35.97
C PRO A 700 22.32 29.68 -35.78
N LEU A 701 21.26 30.28 -35.26
CA LEU A 701 19.97 29.65 -34.97
C LEU A 701 18.90 29.89 -36.05
N SER A 702 19.13 30.86 -36.96
CA SER A 702 18.18 31.25 -38.00
C SER A 702 17.83 30.13 -38.98
N ASN A 703 18.72 29.20 -39.20
CA ASN A 703 18.46 28.06 -40.09
C ASN A 703 17.48 27.01 -39.52
N GLN A 704 17.20 27.07 -38.20
CA GLN A 704 16.20 26.18 -37.56
C GLN A 704 14.84 26.85 -37.35
N LEU A 705 14.75 28.20 -37.48
CA LEU A 705 13.52 28.96 -37.25
C LEU A 705 12.86 29.50 -38.54
N ALA A 706 13.44 29.25 -39.70
CA ALA A 706 12.90 29.66 -40.99
C ALA A 706 11.44 29.24 -41.28
N PRO A 707 10.98 28.07 -40.83
CA PRO A 707 9.58 27.68 -41.01
C PRO A 707 8.59 28.49 -40.14
N LEU A 708 9.02 28.98 -38.98
CA LEU A 708 8.17 29.74 -38.06
C LEU A 708 8.00 31.23 -38.49
N GLN A 709 9.00 31.81 -39.12
CA GLN A 709 8.90 33.18 -39.67
C GLN A 709 7.97 33.27 -40.87
N GLN A 710 7.94 32.27 -41.75
CA GLN A 710 6.98 32.22 -42.87
C GLN A 710 5.54 32.03 -42.35
N GLY A 711 5.31 31.32 -41.31
CA GLY A 711 3.99 31.15 -40.66
C GLY A 711 3.45 32.45 -40.06
N MET A 712 4.31 33.28 -39.45
CA MET A 712 3.90 34.55 -38.85
C MET A 712 3.65 35.65 -39.91
N GLN A 713 4.38 35.66 -41.00
CA GLN A 713 4.12 36.61 -42.12
C GLN A 713 2.83 36.28 -42.88
N GLN A 714 2.48 35.02 -43.01
CA GLN A 714 1.19 34.63 -43.58
C GLN A 714 0.00 34.91 -42.65
N MET A 715 0.19 34.87 -41.32
CA MET A 715 -0.85 35.28 -40.38
C MET A 715 -1.10 36.79 -40.37
N GLN A 716 -0.08 37.63 -40.59
CA GLN A 716 -0.27 39.09 -40.65
C GLN A 716 -0.95 39.57 -41.94
N GLN A 717 -0.84 38.84 -43.03
CA GLN A 717 -1.53 39.19 -44.29
C GLN A 717 -2.97 38.65 -44.37
N GLY A 718 -3.32 37.65 -43.56
CA GLY A 718 -4.65 37.02 -43.53
C GLY A 718 -5.70 37.74 -42.68
N VAL A 719 -5.31 38.70 -41.82
CA VAL A 719 -6.23 39.38 -40.88
C VAL A 719 -6.98 40.56 -41.47
N GLN A 720 -6.70 40.96 -42.71
CA GLN A 720 -7.40 42.11 -43.36
C GLN A 720 -8.53 41.78 -44.34
N GLN A 721 -8.86 40.51 -44.54
CA GLN A 721 -10.03 40.17 -45.37
C GLN A 721 -10.78 38.95 -44.84
N ASN A 722 -12.03 39.21 -44.43
CA ASN A 722 -13.18 38.29 -44.30
C ASN A 722 -13.25 37.36 -43.10
N LEU A 723 -14.08 37.73 -42.15
CA LEU A 723 -14.87 36.79 -41.37
C LEU A 723 -15.90 36.09 -42.28
N PRO A 724 -15.91 34.77 -42.35
CA PRO A 724 -17.11 34.04 -41.96
C PRO A 724 -16.80 32.80 -41.07
N GLN A 725 -17.81 32.44 -40.30
CA GLN A 725 -17.87 31.28 -39.42
C GLN A 725 -17.50 30.00 -40.13
N LEU A 726 -16.58 29.19 -39.55
CA LEU A 726 -16.38 27.78 -39.90
C LEU A 726 -16.02 26.95 -38.68
N PRO A 727 -16.38 25.65 -38.69
CA PRO A 727 -16.38 24.78 -37.53
C PRO A 727 -14.99 24.24 -37.15
N LEU A 728 -14.82 23.85 -35.91
CA LEU A 728 -13.63 23.27 -35.32
C LEU A 728 -13.11 22.05 -36.12
N PRO A 729 -11.84 21.96 -36.47
CA PRO A 729 -11.28 20.73 -37.01
C PRO A 729 -10.75 19.85 -35.93
N ASN A 730 -11.07 18.58 -36.12
CA ASN A 730 -10.70 17.35 -35.49
C ASN A 730 -9.16 17.22 -35.36
N LEU A 731 -8.64 17.14 -34.14
CA LEU A 731 -7.27 16.79 -33.82
C LEU A 731 -7.11 15.28 -33.72
N GLN A 732 -7.13 14.59 -34.84
CA GLN A 732 -6.59 13.23 -34.97
C GLN A 732 -5.42 13.27 -35.96
N ASN A 733 -4.27 12.72 -35.55
CA ASN A 733 -3.02 12.48 -36.25
C ASN A 733 -1.91 13.53 -36.04
N PHE A 734 -1.24 13.44 -34.90
CA PHE A 734 0.17 13.78 -34.80
C PHE A 734 0.96 12.53 -34.41
N GLN A 735 1.50 11.87 -35.44
CA GLN A 735 2.59 10.91 -35.28
C GLN A 735 3.91 11.67 -35.16
N LEU A 736 4.63 11.42 -34.06
CA LEU A 736 6.02 11.83 -33.88
C LEU A 736 6.91 10.98 -34.81
N PRO A 737 7.84 11.57 -35.58
CA PRO A 737 8.80 10.79 -36.37
C PRO A 737 9.84 10.12 -35.48
N GLY A 738 9.95 8.82 -35.58
CA GLY A 738 10.98 8.01 -34.98
C GLY A 738 12.36 8.32 -35.54
N PHE A 739 13.33 8.43 -34.69
CA PHE A 739 14.74 8.40 -35.08
C PHE A 739 15.15 6.97 -35.41
N GLY A 740 15.17 6.65 -36.68
CA GLY A 740 15.83 5.48 -37.23
C GLY A 740 17.24 5.84 -37.65
N GLY A 741 18.22 5.41 -36.89
CA GLY A 741 19.62 5.41 -37.29
C GLY A 741 20.02 4.00 -37.68
N SER A 742 20.06 3.73 -38.98
CA SER A 742 20.61 2.51 -39.54
C SER A 742 22.14 2.62 -39.65
N GLY A 743 22.85 1.68 -39.03
CA GLY A 743 24.23 1.37 -39.33
C GLY A 743 24.42 -0.16 -39.34
N PRO A 744 25.15 -0.71 -40.32
CA PRO A 744 25.14 -2.14 -40.59
C PRO A 744 26.29 -2.85 -39.86
N PHE A 745 26.01 -3.94 -39.14
CA PHE A 745 26.99 -5.01 -38.91
C PHE A 745 26.31 -6.37 -38.66
N GLY A 746 26.59 -7.29 -39.49
CA GLY A 746 26.98 -8.66 -39.42
C GLY A 746 26.16 -9.63 -38.56
N GLY A 747 25.56 -10.61 -39.23
CA GLY A 747 24.88 -11.75 -38.64
C GLY A 747 25.82 -12.66 -37.83
N GLY A 748 25.23 -13.27 -36.80
CA GLY A 748 25.79 -14.38 -36.06
C GLY A 748 24.61 -15.17 -35.47
N ALA A 749 24.39 -16.38 -35.99
CA ALA A 749 23.41 -17.32 -35.51
C ALA A 749 23.67 -17.79 -34.07
N PRO A 750 22.64 -18.14 -33.30
CA PRO A 750 22.84 -18.72 -31.98
C PRO A 750 23.26 -20.18 -32.04
N PRO A 751 24.10 -20.66 -31.10
CA PRO A 751 24.51 -22.05 -31.03
C PRO A 751 23.41 -22.94 -30.41
N PRO A 752 23.40 -24.25 -30.73
CA PRO A 752 22.36 -25.18 -30.32
C PRO A 752 22.52 -25.61 -28.83
N ALA A 753 21.38 -25.91 -28.23
CA ALA A 753 21.27 -26.44 -26.89
C ALA A 753 21.94 -27.81 -26.73
N VAL A 754 22.71 -27.99 -25.65
CA VAL A 754 23.30 -29.25 -25.19
C VAL A 754 22.39 -29.89 -24.14
N PRO A 755 22.03 -31.19 -24.26
CA PRO A 755 21.24 -31.87 -23.24
C PRO A 755 22.12 -32.32 -22.06
N LEU A 756 21.72 -31.99 -20.85
CA LEU A 756 22.28 -32.54 -19.62
C LEU A 756 21.75 -33.96 -19.38
N GLN A 757 22.67 -34.93 -19.47
CA GLN A 757 22.51 -36.28 -18.92
C GLN A 757 22.72 -36.25 -17.41
N GLY A 758 21.90 -37.04 -16.70
CA GLY A 758 21.91 -37.18 -15.28
C GLY A 758 23.12 -37.93 -14.68
N LYS A 759 23.37 -37.63 -13.46
CA LYS A 759 23.71 -38.55 -12.37
C LYS A 759 23.16 -38.00 -11.08
#